data_9170fc9333c74b167b37df10561a21a4
#
_entry.id   9170fc9333c74b167b37df10561a21a4
#
_cell.length_a   1.000
_cell.length_b   1.000
_cell.length_c   1.000
_cell.angle_alpha   90.00
_cell.angle_beta   90.00
_cell.angle_gamma   90.00
#
_symmetry.space_group_name_H-M   'P 1'
#
loop_
_entity.id
_entity.type
_entity.pdbx_description
1 polymer ?
#
loop_
_entity_poly.entity_id
_entity_poly.type
_entity_poly.pdbx_seq_one_letter_code
_entity_poly.pdbx_strand_id
1 'polypeptide(L)'
;VSHERHGGARACHGREAERALLRDLIAGARESGGALLLLGAPGLGKTTMLDYAAAHAACDPGEGGFTVLRASGAESEHLLPFSGLHALLRPVTDRLAALPWAQAAALTQALETGTATGGLVLHAAVLNLLLATARERPVLACVDDVHLLDPASREALFFAARRLRGEPVLLLFAGSDGAGLRGVGLPAIPERTLRPLDAEASRALLDGLLPEGVPEDVRAAVLDAGCGNPLALIELAGALTPAQLWGSAPPPETLPPGGRLWRAHARRLARLPEATRAVLLMVAADPHLETDTLMRAVEPEHALAALEPAEAEGIVEVRGREVGFREPLVRSIVYQEASLARRRAAHRTLARLLDHDHHRLRQAWHRAAALDGPREELAGELHRAASEARGQGGYVESSLAFERAAELTARRADKAARLAAAAYDAWLAGQPGRTRILLARLHPLTTSPELRVRAELIRGHLELRGGEPAHARDELLAAAEWLLDRDRALAVRALMRAGEASYLAGDHERYLAIARHATALRRPDDPAATQLMFEYLDGLAATFSGRHDQATGPLRRVLELSSSVANPSVLVWASVASLLLGEDEHALALSSRAVDTARARRAAAAVPHALEFLVHAESWLGRYASVAANALEGYRRAEETGQRNSAAQHLAWLALSAAVQGDAETCRIRSRAAIELADAHGLGLTSALSNWALAVLDLSSGNTAAAADRLRATAGSGGGGHVVVRVIATPHFVEAAVRTGDRERARAALAVLDRWVSSTASPDRLALAARCHALLAPPREADDRFRHALELHRAGSSEFELARTQLLYGSALRRSRRPGAAREHLHGALQTFERFDARLWAEQARGELRASGEAVQPREASRPARELTAQQLQIARMVAEGATNREVAAQLFLSVRTVEHHLRNIFARLDVRSRVELARLFS
;
A
#
# COMPACT_ATOMS: atom_id res chain seq x y z
N VAL A 1 -24.87 -3.77 26.71
CA VAL A 1 -23.63 -3.26 27.30
C VAL A 1 -23.69 -1.74 27.18
N SER A 2 -23.80 -1.09 28.31
CA SER A 2 -24.01 0.36 28.49
C SER A 2 -22.78 1.13 27.95
N HIS A 3 -23.00 2.00 26.98
CA HIS A 3 -22.00 2.97 26.55
C HIS A 3 -21.91 4.10 27.60
N GLU A 4 -20.88 4.02 28.42
CA GLU A 4 -20.45 5.17 29.24
C GLU A 4 -19.96 6.27 28.31
N ARG A 5 -20.62 7.44 28.44
CA ARG A 5 -20.23 8.66 27.74
C ARG A 5 -18.97 9.23 28.39
N HIS A 6 -17.81 8.93 27.79
CA HIS A 6 -16.61 9.73 28.06
C HIS A 6 -16.64 10.94 27.14
N GLY A 7 -16.79 12.12 27.68
CA GLY A 7 -16.70 13.41 27.02
C GLY A 7 -15.28 13.80 26.68
N GLY A 8 -14.65 13.07 25.75
CA GLY A 8 -13.40 13.45 25.08
C GLY A 8 -13.70 13.74 23.61
N ALA A 9 -13.19 14.84 23.07
CA ALA A 9 -13.32 15.18 21.66
C ALA A 9 -12.84 13.98 20.83
N ARG A 10 -13.76 13.31 20.12
CA ARG A 10 -13.41 12.19 19.22
C ARG A 10 -12.36 12.67 18.24
N ALA A 11 -11.26 11.96 18.15
CA ALA A 11 -10.19 12.27 17.20
C ALA A 11 -10.79 12.31 15.78
N CYS A 12 -10.71 13.47 15.13
CA CYS A 12 -11.18 13.64 13.76
C CYS A 12 -9.99 13.39 12.83
N HIS A 13 -9.83 12.15 12.41
CA HIS A 13 -8.74 11.77 11.50
C HIS A 13 -8.97 12.34 10.10
N GLY A 14 -7.91 12.84 9.45
CA GLY A 14 -7.92 13.31 8.06
C GLY A 14 -8.82 14.52 7.78
N ARG A 15 -9.09 15.37 8.79
CA ARG A 15 -9.92 16.58 8.70
C ARG A 15 -9.21 17.84 9.18
N GLU A 16 -7.87 17.83 9.08
CA GLU A 16 -7.03 18.92 9.58
C GLU A 16 -7.32 20.25 8.86
N ALA A 17 -7.52 20.20 7.54
CA ALA A 17 -7.83 21.38 6.73
C ALA A 17 -9.22 21.96 7.06
N GLU A 18 -10.23 21.10 7.21
CA GLU A 18 -11.58 21.53 7.60
C GLU A 18 -11.60 22.08 9.04
N ARG A 19 -10.88 21.44 9.95
CA ARG A 19 -10.74 21.92 11.34
C ARG A 19 -10.01 23.26 11.41
N ALA A 20 -8.96 23.45 10.61
CA ALA A 20 -8.26 24.73 10.52
C ALA A 20 -9.20 25.81 10.00
N LEU A 21 -9.92 25.55 8.89
CA LEU A 21 -10.90 26.48 8.34
C LEU A 21 -11.96 26.87 9.37
N LEU A 22 -12.53 25.90 10.12
CA LEU A 22 -13.53 26.17 11.13
C LEU A 22 -12.97 27.00 12.30
N ARG A 23 -11.73 26.72 12.74
CA ARG A 23 -11.06 27.54 13.76
C ARG A 23 -10.85 28.96 13.30
N ASP A 24 -10.39 29.16 12.07
CA ASP A 24 -10.14 30.51 11.50
C ASP A 24 -11.47 31.28 11.39
N LEU A 25 -12.55 30.63 10.96
CA LEU A 25 -13.89 31.23 10.90
C LEU A 25 -14.42 31.63 12.28
N ILE A 26 -14.24 30.77 13.29
CA ILE A 26 -14.68 31.06 14.66
C ILE A 26 -13.85 32.22 15.25
N ALA A 27 -12.54 32.20 15.09
CA ALA A 27 -11.68 33.30 15.53
C ALA A 27 -12.04 34.62 14.86
N GLY A 28 -12.26 34.60 13.53
CA GLY A 28 -12.68 35.78 12.77
C GLY A 28 -14.11 36.26 13.03
N ALA A 29 -14.99 35.39 13.54
CA ALA A 29 -16.41 35.69 13.71
C ALA A 29 -16.71 36.74 14.80
N ARG A 30 -15.74 37.08 15.65
CA ARG A 30 -15.84 38.16 16.63
C ARG A 30 -15.87 39.56 15.98
N GLU A 31 -15.15 39.71 14.86
CA GLU A 31 -14.98 40.97 14.14
C GLU A 31 -15.77 40.99 12.83
N SER A 32 -15.87 39.86 12.19
CA SER A 32 -16.46 39.72 10.84
C SER A 32 -17.19 38.40 10.72
N GLY A 33 -18.46 38.35 11.06
CA GLY A 33 -19.29 37.17 10.91
C GLY A 33 -19.44 36.69 9.45
N GLY A 34 -20.16 35.61 9.27
CA GLY A 34 -20.38 35.01 7.97
C GLY A 34 -21.15 33.71 7.99
N ALA A 35 -21.08 33.00 6.89
CA ALA A 35 -21.71 31.68 6.78
C ALA A 35 -20.82 30.72 6.00
N LEU A 36 -20.94 29.41 6.29
CA LEU A 36 -20.30 28.32 5.55
C LEU A 36 -21.30 27.18 5.40
N LEU A 37 -21.34 26.59 4.19
CA LEU A 37 -22.11 25.38 3.91
C LEU A 37 -21.17 24.19 3.73
N LEU A 38 -21.28 23.19 4.63
CA LEU A 38 -20.59 21.91 4.53
C LEU A 38 -21.45 20.92 3.74
N LEU A 39 -20.95 20.49 2.59
CA LEU A 39 -21.60 19.52 1.72
C LEU A 39 -20.91 18.15 1.80
N GLY A 40 -21.61 17.09 1.46
CA GLY A 40 -21.03 15.76 1.32
C GLY A 40 -22.06 14.64 1.47
N ALA A 41 -21.67 13.44 1.04
CA ALA A 41 -22.49 12.24 1.14
C ALA A 41 -22.82 11.88 2.60
N PRO A 42 -23.84 11.05 2.85
CA PRO A 42 -24.12 10.51 4.18
C PRO A 42 -22.88 9.82 4.78
N GLY A 43 -22.64 10.04 6.07
CA GLY A 43 -21.56 9.37 6.81
C GLY A 43 -20.18 10.03 6.71
N LEU A 44 -19.97 11.07 5.90
CA LEU A 44 -18.66 11.73 5.74
C LEU A 44 -18.22 12.63 6.89
N GLY A 45 -19.03 12.74 7.96
CA GLY A 45 -18.64 13.47 9.17
C GLY A 45 -19.09 14.93 9.22
N LYS A 46 -20.10 15.36 8.45
CA LYS A 46 -20.64 16.72 8.49
C LYS A 46 -21.06 17.14 9.89
N THR A 47 -21.90 16.35 10.54
CA THR A 47 -22.34 16.56 11.93
C THR A 47 -21.16 16.65 12.88
N THR A 48 -20.14 15.79 12.70
CA THR A 48 -18.92 15.81 13.52
C THR A 48 -18.16 17.13 13.38
N MET A 49 -18.14 17.74 12.19
CA MET A 49 -17.53 19.06 11.98
C MET A 49 -18.33 20.18 12.63
N LEU A 50 -19.68 20.12 12.60
CA LEU A 50 -20.52 21.06 13.36
C LEU A 50 -20.31 20.89 14.87
N ASP A 51 -20.25 19.67 15.38
CA ASP A 51 -19.95 19.37 16.77
C ASP A 51 -18.58 19.86 17.20
N TYR A 52 -17.58 19.68 16.35
CA TYR A 52 -16.24 20.22 16.57
C TYR A 52 -16.25 21.75 16.65
N ALA A 53 -16.93 22.43 15.72
CA ALA A 53 -17.04 23.88 15.71
C ALA A 53 -17.74 24.40 16.98
N ALA A 54 -18.82 23.74 17.36
CA ALA A 54 -19.57 24.11 18.56
C ALA A 54 -18.79 23.91 19.87
N ALA A 55 -18.06 22.81 19.98
CA ALA A 55 -17.18 22.52 21.10
C ALA A 55 -16.02 23.52 21.18
N HIS A 56 -15.43 23.85 20.03
CA HIS A 56 -14.33 24.83 19.96
C HIS A 56 -14.79 26.23 20.35
N ALA A 57 -15.95 26.66 19.86
CA ALA A 57 -16.55 27.97 20.22
C ALA A 57 -16.95 28.05 21.69
N ALA A 58 -17.36 26.93 22.29
CA ALA A 58 -17.69 26.90 23.72
C ALA A 58 -16.46 26.97 24.63
N CYS A 59 -15.30 26.48 24.15
CA CYS A 59 -14.02 26.47 24.88
C CYS A 59 -13.11 27.67 24.52
N ASP A 60 -13.56 28.61 23.69
CA ASP A 60 -12.79 29.79 23.29
C ASP A 60 -12.38 30.64 24.51
N PRO A 61 -11.08 30.88 24.74
CA PRO A 61 -10.57 31.59 25.92
C PRO A 61 -10.84 33.09 25.90
N GLY A 62 -11.43 33.64 24.84
CA GLY A 62 -11.85 35.06 24.80
C GLY A 62 -12.97 35.36 25.81
N GLU A 63 -12.99 36.56 26.35
CA GLU A 63 -14.00 37.01 27.35
C GLU A 63 -15.42 36.68 26.90
N GLY A 64 -16.05 35.68 27.56
CA GLY A 64 -17.44 35.37 27.44
C GLY A 64 -17.88 34.21 26.55
N GLY A 65 -16.99 33.55 25.75
CA GLY A 65 -17.34 32.44 24.85
C GLY A 65 -18.39 32.82 23.78
N PHE A 66 -18.88 31.83 23.02
CA PHE A 66 -19.96 32.02 22.03
C PHE A 66 -21.32 31.56 22.58
N THR A 67 -22.40 32.22 22.15
CA THR A 67 -23.75 31.66 22.26
C THR A 67 -23.94 30.66 21.14
N VAL A 68 -24.01 29.37 21.47
CA VAL A 68 -24.13 28.27 20.48
C VAL A 68 -25.60 27.90 20.33
N LEU A 69 -26.15 28.08 19.12
CA LEU A 69 -27.51 27.69 18.74
C LEU A 69 -27.43 26.46 17.83
N ARG A 70 -28.37 25.51 17.97
CA ARG A 70 -28.40 24.29 17.18
C ARG A 70 -29.78 23.95 16.68
N ALA A 71 -29.85 23.52 15.41
CA ALA A 71 -31.02 22.89 14.82
C ALA A 71 -30.61 21.76 13.89
N SER A 72 -31.48 20.82 13.64
CA SER A 72 -31.29 19.76 12.65
C SER A 72 -32.59 19.57 11.87
N GLY A 73 -32.51 19.51 10.56
CA GLY A 73 -33.64 19.19 9.70
C GLY A 73 -34.11 17.76 9.94
N ALA A 74 -35.42 17.56 9.97
CA ALA A 74 -36.03 16.24 10.06
C ALA A 74 -37.09 16.06 8.97
N GLU A 75 -37.11 14.90 8.33
CA GLU A 75 -38.03 14.58 7.22
C GLU A 75 -39.51 14.68 7.69
N SER A 76 -39.80 14.30 8.94
CA SER A 76 -41.13 14.41 9.54
C SER A 76 -41.60 15.84 9.75
N GLU A 77 -40.67 16.80 9.78
CA GLU A 77 -40.95 18.21 10.04
C GLU A 77 -40.83 19.08 8.78
N HIS A 78 -40.41 18.52 7.66
CA HIS A 78 -40.22 19.28 6.42
C HIS A 78 -41.44 20.03 5.91
N LEU A 79 -42.66 19.53 6.21
CA LEU A 79 -43.92 20.14 5.86
C LEU A 79 -44.50 21.04 7.00
N LEU A 80 -43.82 21.13 8.14
CA LEU A 80 -44.23 21.99 9.25
C LEU A 80 -43.53 23.34 9.15
N PRO A 81 -44.22 24.43 8.68
CA PRO A 81 -43.55 25.69 8.48
C PRO A 81 -42.96 26.24 9.77
N PHE A 82 -41.74 26.75 9.69
CA PHE A 82 -40.95 27.36 10.76
C PHE A 82 -40.51 26.40 11.88
N SER A 83 -40.66 25.08 11.74
CA SER A 83 -40.19 24.12 12.74
C SER A 83 -38.66 24.22 12.98
N GLY A 84 -37.89 24.40 11.91
CA GLY A 84 -36.43 24.57 12.00
C GLY A 84 -36.02 25.87 12.69
N LEU A 85 -36.72 26.98 12.43
CA LEU A 85 -36.52 28.24 13.15
C LEU A 85 -36.90 28.13 14.61
N HIS A 86 -38.02 27.49 14.92
CA HIS A 86 -38.45 27.23 16.30
C HIS A 86 -37.37 26.46 17.09
N ALA A 87 -36.83 25.39 16.50
CA ALA A 87 -35.77 24.62 17.15
C ALA A 87 -34.51 25.44 17.38
N LEU A 88 -34.10 26.27 16.40
CA LEU A 88 -32.86 27.05 16.46
C LEU A 88 -32.96 28.21 17.44
N LEU A 89 -34.10 28.97 17.41
CA LEU A 89 -34.25 30.25 18.12
C LEU A 89 -34.82 30.08 19.52
N ARG A 90 -35.37 28.92 19.89
CA ARG A 90 -35.94 28.64 21.21
C ARG A 90 -35.06 29.10 22.39
N PRO A 91 -33.72 28.93 22.38
CA PRO A 91 -32.87 29.35 23.49
C PRO A 91 -32.77 30.87 23.69
N VAL A 92 -33.20 31.67 22.69
CA VAL A 92 -33.02 33.14 22.64
C VAL A 92 -34.35 33.90 22.44
N THR A 93 -35.50 33.25 22.65
CA THR A 93 -36.83 33.85 22.49
C THR A 93 -37.11 34.94 23.52
N ASP A 94 -36.46 34.96 24.66
CA ASP A 94 -36.48 36.01 25.66
C ASP A 94 -36.04 37.38 25.12
N ARG A 95 -35.24 37.37 24.04
CA ARG A 95 -34.71 38.58 23.38
C ARG A 95 -35.63 39.15 22.31
N LEU A 96 -36.78 38.56 22.06
CA LEU A 96 -37.78 39.10 21.14
C LEU A 96 -38.22 40.52 21.52
N ALA A 97 -38.22 40.83 22.82
CA ALA A 97 -38.52 42.16 23.31
C ALA A 97 -37.55 43.28 22.86
N ALA A 98 -36.33 42.90 22.41
CA ALA A 98 -35.34 43.84 21.88
C ALA A 98 -35.57 44.21 20.41
N LEU A 99 -36.55 43.58 19.75
CA LEU A 99 -36.87 43.82 18.34
C LEU A 99 -37.92 44.93 18.20
N PRO A 100 -37.97 45.62 17.05
CA PRO A 100 -39.09 46.46 16.68
C PRO A 100 -40.39 45.68 16.76
N TRP A 101 -41.48 46.32 17.30
CA TRP A 101 -42.76 45.65 17.57
C TRP A 101 -43.29 44.80 16.40
N ALA A 102 -43.24 45.32 15.17
CA ALA A 102 -43.75 44.61 14.00
C ALA A 102 -42.93 43.32 13.71
N GLN A 103 -41.63 43.35 13.97
CA GLN A 103 -40.72 42.20 13.78
C GLN A 103 -40.91 41.14 14.88
N ALA A 104 -41.03 41.63 16.14
CA ALA A 104 -41.32 40.75 17.27
C ALA A 104 -42.63 40.00 17.08
N ALA A 105 -43.72 40.73 16.73
CA ALA A 105 -45.03 40.17 16.48
C ALA A 105 -45.02 39.15 15.32
N ALA A 106 -44.38 39.47 14.19
CA ALA A 106 -44.31 38.55 13.05
C ALA A 106 -43.55 37.27 13.38
N LEU A 107 -42.44 37.37 14.14
CA LEU A 107 -41.64 36.20 14.51
C LEU A 107 -42.34 35.34 15.57
N THR A 108 -42.95 35.95 16.56
CA THR A 108 -43.78 35.26 17.56
C THR A 108 -44.91 34.48 16.89
N GLN A 109 -45.67 35.12 15.99
CA GLN A 109 -46.73 34.46 15.24
C GLN A 109 -46.21 33.26 14.46
N ALA A 110 -45.08 33.42 13.74
CA ALA A 110 -44.49 32.34 12.97
C ALA A 110 -44.10 31.13 13.85
N LEU A 111 -43.49 31.40 15.01
CA LEU A 111 -43.02 30.35 15.93
C LEU A 111 -44.16 29.69 16.70
N GLU A 112 -45.25 30.39 17.00
CA GLU A 112 -46.40 29.86 17.77
C GLU A 112 -47.44 29.16 16.89
N THR A 113 -47.72 29.70 15.71
CA THR A 113 -48.86 29.28 14.89
C THR A 113 -48.43 28.62 13.56
N GLY A 114 -47.17 28.68 13.20
CA GLY A 114 -46.68 28.18 11.90
C GLY A 114 -47.13 29.04 10.71
N THR A 115 -47.65 30.24 10.96
CA THR A 115 -48.13 31.18 9.92
C THR A 115 -47.37 32.48 9.94
N ALA A 116 -47.08 33.04 8.79
CA ALA A 116 -46.37 34.33 8.68
C ALA A 116 -47.15 35.35 7.85
N THR A 117 -47.23 36.57 8.35
CA THR A 117 -47.68 37.73 7.60
C THR A 117 -46.47 38.63 7.31
N GLY A 118 -46.17 38.92 6.01
CA GLY A 118 -45.08 39.80 5.61
C GLY A 118 -43.70 39.16 5.62
N GLY A 119 -43.39 38.35 4.58
CA GLY A 119 -42.12 37.54 4.48
C GLY A 119 -40.84 38.32 4.73
N LEU A 120 -40.68 39.54 4.22
CA LEU A 120 -39.47 40.35 4.44
C LEU A 120 -39.34 40.77 5.94
N VAL A 121 -40.44 41.09 6.60
CA VAL A 121 -40.45 41.50 8.02
C VAL A 121 -40.03 40.34 8.91
N LEU A 122 -40.49 39.13 8.61
CA LEU A 122 -40.06 37.91 9.30
C LEU A 122 -38.59 37.61 9.10
N HIS A 123 -38.12 37.67 7.85
CA HIS A 123 -36.69 37.38 7.56
C HIS A 123 -35.76 38.41 8.23
N ALA A 124 -36.20 39.70 8.25
CA ALA A 124 -35.50 40.76 8.99
C ALA A 124 -35.54 40.53 10.50
N ALA A 125 -36.68 40.03 11.04
CA ALA A 125 -36.79 39.71 12.44
C ALA A 125 -35.83 38.60 12.90
N VAL A 126 -35.67 37.53 12.09
CA VAL A 126 -34.67 36.47 12.33
C VAL A 126 -33.27 37.04 12.35
N LEU A 127 -32.86 37.80 11.34
CA LEU A 127 -31.57 38.49 11.31
C LEU A 127 -31.35 39.36 12.55
N ASN A 128 -32.30 40.25 12.86
CA ASN A 128 -32.18 41.21 13.97
C ASN A 128 -32.18 40.50 15.33
N LEU A 129 -32.86 39.35 15.51
CA LEU A 129 -32.78 38.55 16.72
C LEU A 129 -31.39 37.97 16.93
N LEU A 130 -30.79 37.44 15.86
CA LEU A 130 -29.40 36.93 15.92
C LEU A 130 -28.41 38.05 16.25
N LEU A 131 -28.58 39.25 15.66
CA LEU A 131 -27.76 40.42 15.95
C LEU A 131 -27.99 40.97 17.37
N ALA A 132 -29.24 40.98 17.87
CA ALA A 132 -29.55 41.36 19.26
C ALA A 132 -28.90 40.38 20.24
N THR A 133 -28.91 39.08 19.93
CA THR A 133 -28.24 38.07 20.74
C THR A 133 -26.72 38.26 20.71
N ALA A 134 -26.16 38.63 19.56
CA ALA A 134 -24.73 38.80 19.36
C ALA A 134 -24.14 40.04 20.06
N ARG A 135 -25.00 40.98 20.53
CA ARG A 135 -24.54 42.16 21.32
C ARG A 135 -23.90 41.80 22.65
N GLU A 136 -24.27 40.68 23.26
CA GLU A 136 -23.71 40.25 24.53
C GLU A 136 -22.54 39.27 24.31
N ARG A 137 -22.73 38.31 23.40
CA ARG A 137 -21.73 37.32 23.06
C ARG A 137 -21.86 36.95 21.59
N PRO A 138 -20.74 36.76 20.86
CA PRO A 138 -20.80 36.26 19.48
C PRO A 138 -21.68 35.02 19.37
N VAL A 139 -22.40 34.89 18.26
CA VAL A 139 -23.34 33.78 18.02
C VAL A 139 -22.75 32.81 17.02
N LEU A 140 -22.71 31.54 17.37
CA LEU A 140 -22.49 30.42 16.47
C LEU A 140 -23.79 29.63 16.32
N ALA A 141 -24.38 29.62 15.13
CA ALA A 141 -25.55 28.80 14.84
C ALA A 141 -25.18 27.65 13.89
N CYS A 142 -25.35 26.42 14.37
CA CYS A 142 -25.10 25.19 13.65
C CYS A 142 -26.42 24.56 13.19
N VAL A 143 -26.60 24.40 11.88
CA VAL A 143 -27.81 23.84 11.28
C VAL A 143 -27.41 22.58 10.50
N ASP A 144 -27.78 21.44 11.05
CA ASP A 144 -27.52 20.15 10.39
C ASP A 144 -28.68 19.76 9.47
N ASP A 145 -28.38 18.93 8.48
CA ASP A 145 -29.34 18.43 7.50
C ASP A 145 -30.26 19.51 6.91
N VAL A 146 -29.65 20.64 6.52
CA VAL A 146 -30.36 21.84 6.02
C VAL A 146 -31.27 21.53 4.82
N HIS A 147 -31.03 20.47 4.08
CA HIS A 147 -31.85 20.01 2.98
C HIS A 147 -33.19 19.38 3.42
N LEU A 148 -33.29 18.98 4.70
CA LEU A 148 -34.50 18.44 5.32
C LEU A 148 -35.27 19.49 6.13
N LEU A 149 -34.73 20.71 6.30
CA LEU A 149 -35.46 21.81 6.90
C LEU A 149 -36.68 22.17 6.09
N ASP A 150 -37.72 22.65 6.79
CA ASP A 150 -38.86 23.25 6.14
C ASP A 150 -38.43 24.46 5.28
N PRO A 151 -39.08 24.70 4.12
CA PRO A 151 -38.68 25.72 3.16
C PRO A 151 -38.67 27.15 3.77
N ALA A 152 -39.62 27.46 4.65
CA ALA A 152 -39.76 28.78 5.25
C ALA A 152 -38.61 29.08 6.22
N SER A 153 -38.22 28.13 7.07
CA SER A 153 -37.04 28.24 7.94
C SER A 153 -35.77 28.39 7.12
N ARG A 154 -35.59 27.58 6.06
CA ARG A 154 -34.41 27.62 5.20
C ARG A 154 -34.26 28.96 4.50
N GLU A 155 -35.33 29.51 3.93
CA GLU A 155 -35.34 30.84 3.28
C GLU A 155 -34.95 31.96 4.24
N ALA A 156 -35.49 31.97 5.45
CA ALA A 156 -35.20 32.96 6.48
C ALA A 156 -33.72 32.91 6.93
N LEU A 157 -33.17 31.69 7.14
CA LEU A 157 -31.78 31.48 7.53
C LEU A 157 -30.81 31.88 6.41
N PHE A 158 -31.14 31.57 5.17
CA PHE A 158 -30.30 31.97 4.01
C PHE A 158 -30.38 33.48 3.74
N PHE A 159 -31.54 34.12 4.04
CA PHE A 159 -31.65 35.55 4.01
C PHE A 159 -30.73 36.22 5.04
N ALA A 160 -30.69 35.70 6.29
CA ALA A 160 -29.79 36.16 7.31
C ALA A 160 -28.32 35.94 6.93
N ALA A 161 -27.94 34.70 6.50
CA ALA A 161 -26.57 34.33 6.14
C ALA A 161 -25.89 35.28 5.16
N ARG A 162 -26.65 35.80 4.19
CA ARG A 162 -26.14 36.77 3.20
C ARG A 162 -25.85 38.17 3.75
N ARG A 163 -26.27 38.47 5.01
CA ARG A 163 -26.20 39.81 5.59
C ARG A 163 -25.37 39.92 6.87
N LEU A 164 -24.59 38.89 7.18
CA LEU A 164 -23.81 38.82 8.41
C LEU A 164 -22.40 39.39 8.32
N ARG A 165 -21.96 39.91 7.18
CA ARG A 165 -20.63 40.49 7.05
C ARG A 165 -20.48 41.72 7.94
N GLY A 166 -19.44 41.69 8.80
CA GLY A 166 -19.18 42.78 9.78
C GLY A 166 -19.97 42.62 11.08
N GLU A 167 -20.67 41.48 11.28
CA GLU A 167 -21.50 41.26 12.48
C GLU A 167 -20.98 40.00 13.21
N PRO A 168 -20.98 39.95 14.55
CA PRO A 168 -20.40 38.84 15.32
C PRO A 168 -21.32 37.59 15.34
N VAL A 169 -21.73 37.10 14.16
CA VAL A 169 -22.63 35.94 13.97
C VAL A 169 -22.05 35.04 12.90
N LEU A 170 -21.84 33.77 13.21
CA LEU A 170 -21.39 32.72 12.28
C LEU A 170 -22.50 31.67 12.11
N LEU A 171 -22.95 31.45 10.87
CA LEU A 171 -23.90 30.41 10.51
C LEU A 171 -23.18 29.26 9.83
N LEU A 172 -23.20 28.09 10.43
CA LEU A 172 -22.65 26.87 9.82
C LEU A 172 -23.79 25.94 9.42
N PHE A 173 -23.88 25.65 8.14
CA PHE A 173 -24.85 24.72 7.58
C PHE A 173 -24.19 23.42 7.19
N ALA A 174 -24.87 22.29 7.36
CA ALA A 174 -24.47 21.01 6.81
C ALA A 174 -25.61 20.41 5.98
N GLY A 175 -25.28 19.85 4.82
CA GLY A 175 -26.28 19.28 3.93
C GLY A 175 -25.74 18.19 3.02
N SER A 176 -26.65 17.43 2.40
CA SER A 176 -26.30 16.43 1.40
C SER A 176 -26.04 17.07 0.04
N ASP A 177 -25.13 16.47 -0.75
CA ASP A 177 -24.68 16.95 -2.07
C ASP A 177 -25.69 16.68 -3.22
N GLY A 178 -26.95 16.36 -2.89
CA GLY A 178 -27.99 15.98 -3.85
C GLY A 178 -28.80 17.16 -4.42
N ALA A 179 -29.74 16.84 -5.32
CA ALA A 179 -30.60 17.78 -6.07
C ALA A 179 -31.40 18.76 -5.19
N GLY A 180 -31.65 18.43 -3.94
CA GLY A 180 -32.42 19.26 -3.01
C GLY A 180 -31.78 20.63 -2.66
N LEU A 181 -30.47 20.79 -2.86
CA LEU A 181 -29.75 22.03 -2.66
C LEU A 181 -29.26 22.68 -3.97
N ARG A 182 -29.07 21.90 -5.04
CA ARG A 182 -28.60 22.42 -6.34
C ARG A 182 -29.63 23.30 -7.10
N GLY A 183 -30.92 23.15 -6.79
CA GLY A 183 -32.00 23.95 -7.40
C GLY A 183 -32.35 25.23 -6.62
N VAL A 184 -31.93 25.36 -5.38
CA VAL A 184 -32.08 26.55 -4.58
C VAL A 184 -30.84 27.40 -4.80
N GLY A 185 -30.84 28.28 -5.83
CA GLY A 185 -29.72 29.17 -6.10
C GLY A 185 -29.21 29.79 -4.80
N LEU A 186 -28.04 29.32 -4.32
CA LEU A 186 -27.33 29.80 -3.13
C LEU A 186 -26.16 30.73 -3.57
N PRO A 187 -26.42 31.86 -4.26
CA PRO A 187 -25.35 32.79 -4.58
C PRO A 187 -24.92 33.46 -3.27
N ALA A 188 -23.63 33.29 -2.92
CA ALA A 188 -22.91 34.00 -1.89
C ALA A 188 -22.68 33.32 -0.51
N ILE A 189 -23.05 32.07 -0.28
CA ILE A 189 -22.57 31.33 0.90
C ILE A 189 -21.37 30.46 0.42
N PRO A 190 -20.18 30.62 1.02
CA PRO A 190 -19.04 29.75 0.73
C PRO A 190 -19.37 28.28 1.01
N GLU A 191 -18.96 27.40 0.12
CA GLU A 191 -19.19 25.95 0.23
C GLU A 191 -17.89 25.20 0.47
N ARG A 192 -17.96 24.17 1.31
CA ARG A 192 -16.87 23.21 1.49
C ARG A 192 -17.41 21.78 1.38
N THR A 193 -16.95 21.05 0.38
CA THR A 193 -17.36 19.65 0.18
C THR A 193 -16.43 18.73 0.95
N LEU A 194 -16.98 17.91 1.84
CA LEU A 194 -16.26 16.83 2.52
C LEU A 194 -16.13 15.64 1.58
N ARG A 195 -14.89 15.19 1.39
CA ARG A 195 -14.57 14.01 0.60
C ARG A 195 -14.43 12.78 1.50
N PRO A 196 -14.46 11.54 0.96
CA PRO A 196 -14.04 10.36 1.71
C PRO A 196 -12.65 10.56 2.31
N LEU A 197 -12.38 9.90 3.43
CA LEU A 197 -11.03 9.87 4.03
C LEU A 197 -10.07 9.19 3.06
N ASP A 198 -8.84 9.66 3.03
CA ASP A 198 -7.76 8.95 2.34
C ASP A 198 -7.41 7.63 3.05
N ALA A 199 -6.50 6.87 2.47
CA ALA A 199 -6.13 5.56 2.99
C ALA A 199 -5.48 5.64 4.39
N GLU A 200 -4.70 6.69 4.65
CA GLU A 200 -4.00 6.87 5.94
C GLU A 200 -4.98 7.25 7.05
N ALA A 201 -5.82 8.24 6.81
CA ALA A 201 -6.84 8.65 7.77
C ALA A 201 -7.88 7.54 8.04
N SER A 202 -8.25 6.78 7.00
CA SER A 202 -9.12 5.61 7.13
C SER A 202 -8.48 4.54 8.00
N ARG A 203 -7.19 4.25 7.79
CA ARG A 203 -6.41 3.31 8.60
C ARG A 203 -6.29 3.79 10.04
N ALA A 204 -5.92 5.05 10.26
CA ALA A 204 -5.81 5.63 11.59
C ALA A 204 -7.14 5.61 12.37
N LEU A 205 -8.25 5.88 11.68
CA LEU A 205 -9.58 5.73 12.27
C LEU A 205 -9.87 4.28 12.65
N LEU A 206 -9.58 3.33 11.77
CA LEU A 206 -9.83 1.91 11.98
C LEU A 206 -8.95 1.34 13.09
N ASP A 207 -7.69 1.74 13.18
CA ASP A 207 -6.75 1.34 14.24
C ASP A 207 -7.22 1.79 15.64
N GLY A 208 -7.89 2.94 15.71
CA GLY A 208 -8.53 3.39 16.95
C GLY A 208 -9.83 2.65 17.31
N LEU A 209 -10.39 1.86 16.39
CA LEU A 209 -11.65 1.12 16.59
C LEU A 209 -11.43 -0.38 16.83
N LEU A 210 -10.39 -0.96 16.25
CA LEU A 210 -10.10 -2.38 16.34
C LEU A 210 -9.11 -2.69 17.47
N PRO A 211 -9.21 -3.85 18.12
CA PRO A 211 -8.22 -4.28 19.10
C PRO A 211 -6.86 -4.54 18.46
N GLU A 212 -5.80 -4.50 19.26
CA GLU A 212 -4.47 -4.89 18.81
C GLU A 212 -4.45 -6.37 18.40
N GLY A 213 -3.64 -6.69 17.38
CA GLY A 213 -3.47 -8.08 16.90
C GLY A 213 -4.51 -8.54 15.87
N VAL A 214 -5.46 -7.69 15.46
CA VAL A 214 -6.36 -8.02 14.32
C VAL A 214 -5.54 -8.21 13.05
N PRO A 215 -5.73 -9.33 12.31
CA PRO A 215 -4.99 -9.60 11.08
C PRO A 215 -5.13 -8.48 10.03
N GLU A 216 -4.05 -8.20 9.29
CA GLU A 216 -4.03 -7.11 8.31
C GLU A 216 -5.02 -7.31 7.16
N ASP A 217 -5.28 -8.56 6.76
CA ASP A 217 -6.28 -8.88 5.75
C ASP A 217 -7.72 -8.55 6.18
N VAL A 218 -8.04 -8.68 7.48
CA VAL A 218 -9.33 -8.22 8.02
C VAL A 218 -9.42 -6.70 7.99
N ARG A 219 -8.33 -6.00 8.37
CA ARG A 219 -8.23 -4.53 8.28
C ARG A 219 -8.42 -4.05 6.85
N ALA A 220 -7.69 -4.63 5.91
CA ALA A 220 -7.79 -4.30 4.49
C ALA A 220 -9.21 -4.50 3.97
N ALA A 221 -9.86 -5.61 4.29
CA ALA A 221 -11.23 -5.88 3.86
C ALA A 221 -12.23 -4.85 4.41
N VAL A 222 -12.08 -4.42 5.66
CA VAL A 222 -12.94 -3.37 6.27
C VAL A 222 -12.66 -2.01 5.62
N LEU A 223 -11.41 -1.68 5.33
CA LEU A 223 -11.03 -0.45 4.62
C LEU A 223 -11.62 -0.41 3.22
N ASP A 224 -11.50 -1.49 2.47
CA ASP A 224 -12.06 -1.61 1.11
C ASP A 224 -13.59 -1.52 1.13
N ALA A 225 -14.25 -2.26 2.02
CA ALA A 225 -15.70 -2.21 2.16
C ALA A 225 -16.21 -0.84 2.64
N GLY A 226 -15.42 -0.10 3.44
CA GLY A 226 -15.76 1.21 3.95
C GLY A 226 -15.57 2.36 2.96
N CYS A 227 -14.76 2.16 1.89
CA CYS A 227 -14.50 3.14 0.82
C CYS A 227 -14.16 4.55 1.32
N GLY A 228 -13.41 4.66 2.42
CA GLY A 228 -13.06 5.95 3.04
C GLY A 228 -14.20 6.69 3.72
N ASN A 229 -15.39 6.07 3.87
CA ASN A 229 -16.51 6.67 4.59
C ASN A 229 -16.38 6.42 6.10
N PRO A 230 -16.18 7.44 6.94
CA PRO A 230 -15.96 7.26 8.37
C PRO A 230 -17.07 6.47 9.09
N LEU A 231 -18.34 6.74 8.75
CA LEU A 231 -19.46 6.03 9.37
C LEU A 231 -19.51 4.56 8.92
N ALA A 232 -19.18 4.28 7.66
CA ALA A 232 -19.08 2.91 7.16
C ALA A 232 -18.00 2.13 7.91
N LEU A 233 -16.81 2.72 8.09
CA LEU A 233 -15.72 2.09 8.85
C LEU A 233 -16.12 1.79 10.30
N ILE A 234 -16.82 2.74 10.96
CA ILE A 234 -17.30 2.55 12.33
C ILE A 234 -18.37 1.44 12.40
N GLU A 235 -19.33 1.41 11.46
CA GLU A 235 -20.40 0.41 11.45
C GLU A 235 -19.87 -0.98 11.09
N LEU A 236 -18.94 -1.08 10.14
CA LEU A 236 -18.27 -2.33 9.76
C LEU A 236 -17.41 -2.88 10.90
N ALA A 237 -16.56 -2.05 11.51
CA ALA A 237 -15.74 -2.46 12.65
C ALA A 237 -16.58 -2.94 13.83
N GLY A 238 -17.66 -2.23 14.14
CA GLY A 238 -18.60 -2.57 15.21
C GLY A 238 -19.45 -3.81 14.94
N ALA A 239 -19.58 -4.23 13.69
CA ALA A 239 -20.33 -5.41 13.29
C ALA A 239 -19.48 -6.70 13.20
N LEU A 240 -18.16 -6.62 13.33
CA LEU A 240 -17.26 -7.77 13.27
C LEU A 240 -17.55 -8.75 14.42
N THR A 241 -17.80 -9.99 14.07
CA THR A 241 -17.89 -11.10 15.03
C THR A 241 -16.49 -11.48 15.54
N PRO A 242 -16.36 -12.12 16.72
CA PRO A 242 -15.07 -12.60 17.18
C PRO A 242 -14.33 -13.50 16.17
N ALA A 243 -15.07 -14.34 15.44
CA ALA A 243 -14.49 -15.20 14.40
C ALA A 243 -13.94 -14.38 13.21
N GLN A 244 -14.60 -13.29 12.84
CA GLN A 244 -14.13 -12.36 11.80
C GLN A 244 -12.95 -11.52 12.29
N LEU A 245 -12.99 -11.01 13.53
CA LEU A 245 -11.89 -10.25 14.13
C LEU A 245 -10.56 -11.02 14.11
N TRP A 246 -10.62 -12.34 14.32
CA TRP A 246 -9.41 -13.18 14.35
C TRP A 246 -9.14 -13.93 13.05
N GLY A 247 -9.82 -13.58 11.95
CA GLY A 247 -9.58 -14.14 10.62
C GLY A 247 -10.03 -15.58 10.44
N SER A 248 -10.83 -16.14 11.34
CA SER A 248 -11.39 -17.49 11.24
C SER A 248 -12.72 -17.55 10.48
N ALA A 249 -13.31 -16.40 10.17
CA ALA A 249 -14.48 -16.26 9.30
C ALA A 249 -14.26 -15.10 8.32
N PRO A 250 -14.91 -15.12 7.14
CA PRO A 250 -14.77 -14.04 6.16
C PRO A 250 -15.22 -12.70 6.76
N PRO A 251 -14.43 -11.62 6.54
CA PRO A 251 -14.84 -10.29 6.96
C PRO A 251 -16.07 -9.84 6.18
N PRO A 252 -16.84 -8.85 6.69
CA PRO A 252 -17.99 -8.34 5.98
C PRO A 252 -17.56 -7.60 4.69
N GLU A 253 -18.12 -7.99 3.57
CA GLU A 253 -17.89 -7.32 2.27
C GLU A 253 -18.84 -6.14 2.06
N THR A 254 -19.84 -5.99 2.90
CA THR A 254 -20.94 -5.02 2.75
C THR A 254 -21.33 -4.42 4.08
N LEU A 255 -21.94 -3.24 4.04
CA LEU A 255 -22.48 -2.58 5.22
C LEU A 255 -23.50 -3.50 5.96
N PRO A 256 -23.50 -3.46 7.30
CA PRO A 256 -24.48 -4.22 8.08
C PRO A 256 -25.89 -3.71 7.81
N PRO A 257 -26.85 -4.60 7.46
CA PRO A 257 -28.24 -4.20 7.25
C PRO A 257 -28.83 -3.50 8.47
N GLY A 258 -29.59 -2.42 8.25
CA GLY A 258 -30.21 -1.65 9.32
C GLY A 258 -29.29 -0.70 10.08
N GLY A 259 -28.02 -0.52 9.69
CA GLY A 259 -27.13 0.53 10.17
C GLY A 259 -27.64 1.94 9.83
N ARG A 260 -27.08 2.98 10.43
CA ARG A 260 -27.48 4.37 10.15
C ARG A 260 -27.20 4.76 8.71
N LEU A 261 -26.01 4.38 8.19
CA LEU A 261 -25.63 4.66 6.82
C LEU A 261 -26.50 3.87 5.83
N TRP A 262 -26.73 2.59 6.13
CA TRP A 262 -27.67 1.76 5.36
C TRP A 262 -29.02 2.42 5.23
N ARG A 263 -29.65 2.80 6.36
CA ARG A 263 -30.99 3.45 6.38
C ARG A 263 -31.03 4.76 5.62
N ALA A 264 -29.96 5.57 5.68
CA ALA A 264 -29.89 6.82 4.95
C ALA A 264 -29.96 6.59 3.42
N HIS A 265 -29.16 5.63 2.91
CA HIS A 265 -29.18 5.29 1.49
C HIS A 265 -30.46 4.55 1.07
N ALA A 266 -30.94 3.61 1.87
CA ALA A 266 -32.19 2.87 1.57
C ALA A 266 -33.40 3.80 1.42
N ARG A 267 -33.52 4.84 2.28
CA ARG A 267 -34.59 5.88 2.16
C ARG A 267 -34.44 6.66 0.85
N ARG A 268 -33.22 7.05 0.48
CA ARG A 268 -32.95 7.77 -0.78
C ARG A 268 -33.35 6.91 -1.99
N LEU A 269 -32.98 5.63 -1.98
CA LEU A 269 -33.32 4.67 -3.03
C LEU A 269 -34.83 4.39 -3.11
N ALA A 270 -35.54 4.37 -1.97
CA ALA A 270 -36.97 4.12 -1.92
C ALA A 270 -37.82 5.22 -2.59
N ARG A 271 -37.31 6.45 -2.71
CA ARG A 271 -37.97 7.58 -3.39
C ARG A 271 -37.91 7.48 -4.92
N LEU A 272 -36.98 6.66 -5.45
CA LEU A 272 -36.81 6.51 -6.88
C LEU A 272 -37.97 5.70 -7.51
N PRO A 273 -38.34 5.99 -8.76
CA PRO A 273 -39.31 5.21 -9.51
C PRO A 273 -38.94 3.71 -9.56
N GLU A 274 -39.91 2.84 -9.68
CA GLU A 274 -39.69 1.40 -9.74
C GLU A 274 -38.81 0.98 -10.93
N ALA A 275 -39.02 1.63 -12.08
CA ALA A 275 -38.20 1.41 -13.28
C ALA A 275 -36.72 1.77 -13.02
N THR A 276 -36.44 2.91 -12.36
CA THR A 276 -35.11 3.32 -11.96
C THR A 276 -34.47 2.29 -11.04
N ARG A 277 -35.19 1.80 -10.02
CA ARG A 277 -34.68 0.78 -9.10
C ARG A 277 -34.38 -0.55 -9.79
N ALA A 278 -35.15 -0.92 -10.80
CA ALA A 278 -34.90 -2.13 -11.59
C ALA A 278 -33.62 -2.01 -12.43
N VAL A 279 -33.39 -0.86 -13.05
CA VAL A 279 -32.16 -0.55 -13.78
C VAL A 279 -30.95 -0.52 -12.83
N LEU A 280 -31.07 0.16 -11.69
CA LEU A 280 -30.01 0.19 -10.67
C LEU A 280 -29.65 -1.21 -10.17
N LEU A 281 -30.62 -2.12 -10.05
CA LEU A 281 -30.36 -3.50 -9.67
C LEU A 281 -29.52 -4.24 -10.71
N MET A 282 -29.73 -4.01 -12.01
CA MET A 282 -28.88 -4.59 -13.07
C MET A 282 -27.44 -4.04 -12.98
N VAL A 283 -27.29 -2.72 -12.79
CA VAL A 283 -25.96 -2.10 -12.57
C VAL A 283 -25.31 -2.63 -11.29
N ALA A 284 -26.08 -2.89 -10.24
CA ALA A 284 -25.55 -3.47 -9.00
C ALA A 284 -25.14 -4.92 -9.15
N ALA A 285 -25.86 -5.69 -9.98
CA ALA A 285 -25.56 -7.11 -10.25
C ALA A 285 -24.32 -7.31 -11.13
N ASP A 286 -23.98 -6.32 -11.98
CA ASP A 286 -22.79 -6.36 -12.85
C ASP A 286 -22.03 -5.04 -12.80
N PRO A 287 -20.85 -5.00 -12.12
CA PRO A 287 -20.06 -3.77 -11.97
C PRO A 287 -19.45 -3.26 -13.29
N HIS A 288 -19.38 -4.10 -14.32
CA HIS A 288 -18.87 -3.78 -15.66
C HIS A 288 -19.98 -3.70 -16.70
N LEU A 289 -21.18 -3.29 -16.28
CA LEU A 289 -22.31 -3.21 -17.17
C LEU A 289 -22.16 -2.03 -18.14
N GLU A 290 -22.07 -2.36 -19.43
CA GLU A 290 -22.00 -1.36 -20.48
C GLU A 290 -23.38 -0.77 -20.78
N THR A 291 -23.42 0.52 -21.15
CA THR A 291 -24.62 1.23 -21.57
C THR A 291 -25.35 0.49 -22.70
N ASP A 292 -24.61 -0.02 -23.68
CA ASP A 292 -25.18 -0.76 -24.81
C ASP A 292 -25.89 -2.04 -24.36
N THR A 293 -25.36 -2.74 -23.36
CA THR A 293 -26.01 -3.94 -22.78
C THR A 293 -27.25 -3.56 -21.98
N LEU A 294 -27.17 -2.46 -21.24
CA LEU A 294 -28.32 -1.91 -20.51
C LEU A 294 -29.46 -1.50 -21.46
N MET A 295 -29.13 -0.82 -22.56
CA MET A 295 -30.10 -0.41 -23.59
C MET A 295 -30.79 -1.61 -24.31
N ARG A 296 -30.11 -2.75 -24.37
CA ARG A 296 -30.71 -4.01 -24.88
C ARG A 296 -31.56 -4.71 -23.82
N ALA A 297 -31.36 -4.43 -22.54
CA ALA A 297 -32.12 -5.01 -21.43
C ALA A 297 -33.52 -4.40 -21.28
N VAL A 298 -33.62 -3.11 -21.61
CA VAL A 298 -34.84 -2.30 -21.56
C VAL A 298 -34.91 -1.55 -22.88
N GLU A 299 -36.10 -1.34 -23.44
CA GLU A 299 -36.23 -0.53 -24.67
C GLU A 299 -35.42 0.79 -24.52
N PRO A 300 -34.61 1.19 -25.53
CA PRO A 300 -33.58 2.25 -25.35
C PRO A 300 -34.10 3.57 -24.74
N GLU A 301 -35.27 4.02 -25.20
CA GLU A 301 -35.91 5.24 -24.70
C GLU A 301 -36.34 5.11 -23.22
N HIS A 302 -36.81 3.93 -22.81
CA HIS A 302 -37.17 3.65 -21.44
C HIS A 302 -35.96 3.44 -20.52
N ALA A 303 -34.84 2.91 -21.04
CA ALA A 303 -33.63 2.71 -20.26
C ALA A 303 -33.00 4.04 -19.84
N LEU A 304 -32.88 5.02 -20.76
CA LEU A 304 -32.35 6.34 -20.49
C LEU A 304 -33.27 7.13 -19.53
N ALA A 305 -34.57 7.13 -19.81
CA ALA A 305 -35.57 7.78 -18.94
C ALA A 305 -35.58 7.16 -17.52
N ALA A 306 -35.29 5.86 -17.41
CA ALA A 306 -35.20 5.21 -16.11
C ALA A 306 -33.89 5.52 -15.37
N LEU A 307 -32.79 5.85 -16.04
CA LEU A 307 -31.53 6.27 -15.40
C LEU A 307 -31.55 7.73 -14.92
N GLU A 308 -32.24 8.61 -15.63
CA GLU A 308 -32.25 10.05 -15.39
C GLU A 308 -32.53 10.43 -13.91
N PRO A 309 -33.52 9.84 -13.19
CA PRO A 309 -33.74 10.15 -11.79
C PRO A 309 -32.55 9.78 -10.88
N ALA A 310 -31.84 8.70 -11.21
CA ALA A 310 -30.69 8.28 -10.43
C ALA A 310 -29.43 9.13 -10.72
N GLU A 311 -29.27 9.61 -11.96
CA GLU A 311 -28.23 10.56 -12.34
C GLU A 311 -28.50 11.95 -11.71
N ALA A 312 -29.73 12.43 -11.78
CA ALA A 312 -30.14 13.70 -11.16
C ALA A 312 -29.89 13.69 -9.65
N GLU A 313 -30.16 12.59 -8.99
CA GLU A 313 -29.85 12.38 -7.56
C GLU A 313 -28.34 12.13 -7.32
N GLY A 314 -27.51 12.02 -8.35
CA GLY A 314 -26.08 11.75 -8.23
C GLY A 314 -25.76 10.38 -7.64
N ILE A 315 -26.61 9.39 -7.84
CA ILE A 315 -26.41 8.00 -7.37
C ILE A 315 -25.53 7.23 -8.33
N VAL A 316 -25.76 7.41 -9.65
CA VAL A 316 -24.96 6.81 -10.72
C VAL A 316 -24.31 7.86 -11.60
N GLU A 317 -23.28 7.45 -12.32
CA GLU A 317 -22.63 8.24 -13.36
C GLU A 317 -22.26 7.32 -14.52
N VAL A 318 -22.23 7.89 -15.72
CA VAL A 318 -21.74 7.21 -16.91
C VAL A 318 -20.30 7.60 -17.15
N ARG A 319 -19.40 6.62 -17.14
CA ARG A 319 -17.97 6.78 -17.42
C ARG A 319 -17.61 6.07 -18.73
N GLY A 320 -17.45 6.84 -19.80
CA GLY A 320 -17.23 6.24 -21.12
C GLY A 320 -18.43 5.40 -21.55
N ARG A 321 -18.26 4.09 -21.61
CA ARG A 321 -19.33 3.13 -21.98
C ARG A 321 -19.93 2.37 -20.80
N GLU A 322 -19.45 2.60 -19.59
CA GLU A 322 -19.90 1.90 -18.38
C GLU A 322 -20.79 2.77 -17.50
N VAL A 323 -21.80 2.15 -16.89
CA VAL A 323 -22.66 2.77 -15.87
C VAL A 323 -22.19 2.31 -14.51
N GLY A 324 -21.81 3.24 -13.65
CA GLY A 324 -21.31 2.96 -12.32
C GLY A 324 -21.99 3.74 -11.20
N PHE A 325 -21.95 3.22 -9.98
CA PHE A 325 -22.37 3.96 -8.80
C PHE A 325 -21.31 4.99 -8.44
N ARG A 326 -21.71 6.25 -8.18
CA ARG A 326 -20.81 7.30 -7.71
C ARG A 326 -20.23 6.97 -6.34
N GLU A 327 -21.04 6.38 -5.47
CA GLU A 327 -20.65 5.87 -4.16
C GLU A 327 -20.67 4.32 -4.18
N PRO A 328 -19.52 3.64 -4.13
CA PRO A 328 -19.46 2.17 -4.21
C PRO A 328 -20.32 1.44 -3.18
N LEU A 329 -20.47 2.03 -1.98
CA LEU A 329 -21.31 1.51 -0.90
C LEU A 329 -22.80 1.35 -1.30
N VAL A 330 -23.31 2.22 -2.16
CA VAL A 330 -24.73 2.21 -2.58
C VAL A 330 -25.03 0.96 -3.41
N ARG A 331 -24.04 0.46 -4.18
CA ARG A 331 -24.20 -0.78 -4.97
C ARG A 331 -24.66 -1.96 -4.12
N SER A 332 -23.99 -2.18 -2.97
CA SER A 332 -24.30 -3.31 -2.09
C SER A 332 -25.69 -3.16 -1.49
N ILE A 333 -26.11 -1.94 -1.16
CA ILE A 333 -27.44 -1.65 -0.61
C ILE A 333 -28.52 -1.91 -1.65
N VAL A 334 -28.36 -1.41 -2.88
CA VAL A 334 -29.33 -1.67 -3.98
C VAL A 334 -29.51 -3.17 -4.20
N TYR A 335 -28.42 -3.92 -4.20
CA TYR A 335 -28.48 -5.37 -4.43
C TYR A 335 -29.15 -6.11 -3.26
N GLN A 336 -28.86 -5.75 -2.03
CA GLN A 336 -29.39 -6.45 -0.85
C GLN A 336 -30.84 -6.07 -0.53
N GLU A 337 -31.27 -4.81 -0.78
CA GLU A 337 -32.66 -4.38 -0.63
C GLU A 337 -33.61 -5.07 -1.63
N ALA A 338 -33.08 -5.50 -2.77
CA ALA A 338 -33.89 -6.20 -3.76
C ALA A 338 -34.26 -7.62 -3.29
N SER A 339 -35.51 -7.99 -3.48
CA SER A 339 -35.99 -9.36 -3.21
C SER A 339 -35.21 -10.39 -4.01
N LEU A 340 -35.06 -11.60 -3.48
CA LEU A 340 -34.41 -12.72 -4.17
C LEU A 340 -34.95 -12.92 -5.59
N ALA A 341 -36.29 -12.81 -5.77
CA ALA A 341 -36.92 -12.94 -7.09
C ALA A 341 -36.42 -11.86 -8.07
N ARG A 342 -36.31 -10.60 -7.63
CA ARG A 342 -35.84 -9.49 -8.46
C ARG A 342 -34.34 -9.65 -8.79
N ARG A 343 -33.50 -10.04 -7.84
CA ARG A 343 -32.09 -10.33 -8.08
C ARG A 343 -31.90 -11.39 -9.12
N ARG A 344 -32.65 -12.52 -9.00
CA ARG A 344 -32.58 -13.59 -9.98
C ARG A 344 -33.11 -13.18 -11.36
N ALA A 345 -34.13 -12.33 -11.41
CA ALA A 345 -34.64 -11.80 -12.69
C ALA A 345 -33.57 -10.93 -13.37
N ALA A 346 -32.91 -10.06 -12.64
CA ALA A 346 -31.80 -9.25 -13.16
C ALA A 346 -30.67 -10.13 -13.70
N HIS A 347 -30.23 -11.14 -12.95
CA HIS A 347 -29.18 -12.06 -13.41
C HIS A 347 -29.60 -12.86 -14.65
N ARG A 348 -30.85 -13.33 -14.73
CA ARG A 348 -31.36 -14.02 -15.95
C ARG A 348 -31.35 -13.10 -17.17
N THR A 349 -31.70 -11.84 -16.99
CA THR A 349 -31.69 -10.88 -18.09
C THR A 349 -30.26 -10.63 -18.56
N LEU A 350 -29.34 -10.36 -17.65
CA LEU A 350 -27.91 -10.15 -17.96
C LEU A 350 -27.30 -11.40 -18.64
N ALA A 351 -27.57 -12.59 -18.13
CA ALA A 351 -27.10 -13.85 -18.74
C ALA A 351 -27.52 -14.03 -20.18
N ARG A 352 -28.73 -13.53 -20.58
CA ARG A 352 -29.23 -13.63 -21.97
C ARG A 352 -28.61 -12.60 -22.90
N LEU A 353 -28.22 -11.43 -22.36
CA LEU A 353 -27.76 -10.30 -23.14
C LEU A 353 -26.25 -10.29 -23.37
N LEU A 354 -25.50 -10.93 -22.48
CA LEU A 354 -24.05 -11.04 -22.61
C LEU A 354 -23.68 -12.02 -23.72
N ASP A 355 -22.81 -11.59 -24.61
CA ASP A 355 -22.27 -12.42 -25.68
C ASP A 355 -21.38 -13.52 -25.09
N HIS A 356 -21.65 -14.78 -25.53
CA HIS A 356 -20.91 -15.94 -25.03
C HIS A 356 -19.43 -15.90 -25.37
N ASP A 357 -19.05 -15.40 -26.53
CA ASP A 357 -17.65 -15.43 -26.98
C ASP A 357 -16.76 -14.42 -26.27
N HIS A 358 -17.29 -13.26 -25.94
CA HIS A 358 -16.52 -12.16 -25.30
C HIS A 358 -16.68 -12.14 -23.77
N HIS A 359 -17.78 -12.70 -23.23
CA HIS A 359 -18.15 -12.56 -21.82
C HIS A 359 -18.46 -13.89 -21.13
N ARG A 360 -17.83 -15.00 -21.54
CA ARG A 360 -18.11 -16.35 -21.02
C ARG A 360 -18.19 -16.45 -19.51
N LEU A 361 -17.21 -15.89 -18.82
CA LEU A 361 -17.16 -15.95 -17.35
C LEU A 361 -18.31 -15.15 -16.73
N ARG A 362 -18.58 -13.94 -17.20
CA ARG A 362 -19.68 -13.10 -16.70
C ARG A 362 -21.03 -13.74 -16.99
N GLN A 363 -21.24 -14.30 -18.19
CA GLN A 363 -22.47 -15.00 -18.56
C GLN A 363 -22.70 -16.23 -17.67
N ALA A 364 -21.67 -17.09 -17.50
CA ALA A 364 -21.77 -18.27 -16.65
C ALA A 364 -22.03 -17.87 -15.19
N TRP A 365 -21.41 -16.80 -14.71
CA TRP A 365 -21.65 -16.23 -13.38
C TRP A 365 -23.10 -15.80 -13.19
N HIS A 366 -23.67 -15.03 -14.13
CA HIS A 366 -25.06 -14.60 -14.03
C HIS A 366 -26.03 -15.77 -14.13
N ARG A 367 -25.76 -16.79 -14.96
CA ARG A 367 -26.54 -18.04 -14.97
C ARG A 367 -26.51 -18.74 -13.62
N ALA A 368 -25.33 -18.80 -13.00
CA ALA A 368 -25.15 -19.40 -11.69
C ALA A 368 -25.88 -18.61 -10.58
N ALA A 369 -25.83 -17.27 -10.64
CA ALA A 369 -26.49 -16.40 -9.65
C ALA A 369 -28.02 -16.37 -9.78
N ALA A 370 -28.55 -16.74 -10.95
CA ALA A 370 -29.98 -16.82 -11.18
C ALA A 370 -30.66 -18.07 -10.59
N LEU A 371 -29.87 -19.05 -10.11
CA LEU A 371 -30.38 -20.38 -9.71
C LEU A 371 -29.86 -20.71 -8.28
N ASP A 372 -30.60 -21.61 -7.62
CA ASP A 372 -30.21 -22.19 -6.33
C ASP A 372 -30.07 -23.73 -6.43
N GLY A 373 -29.29 -24.24 -5.47
CA GLY A 373 -29.04 -25.65 -5.28
C GLY A 373 -28.05 -26.25 -6.26
N PRO A 374 -27.67 -27.50 -6.05
CA PRO A 374 -26.70 -28.20 -6.91
C PRO A 374 -27.14 -28.29 -8.37
N ARG A 375 -26.23 -27.88 -9.28
CA ARG A 375 -26.39 -27.91 -10.74
C ARG A 375 -25.03 -28.21 -11.38
N GLU A 376 -24.73 -29.48 -11.52
CA GLU A 376 -23.40 -29.94 -11.95
C GLU A 376 -23.02 -29.47 -13.36
N GLU A 377 -23.96 -29.40 -14.27
CA GLU A 377 -23.72 -28.90 -15.62
C GLU A 377 -23.26 -27.44 -15.60
N LEU A 378 -23.92 -26.59 -14.84
CA LEU A 378 -23.58 -25.18 -14.68
C LEU A 378 -22.30 -25.01 -13.86
N ALA A 379 -22.06 -25.83 -12.84
CA ALA A 379 -20.82 -25.88 -12.11
C ALA A 379 -19.63 -26.24 -13.03
N GLY A 380 -19.82 -27.16 -13.95
CA GLY A 380 -18.83 -27.52 -14.98
C GLY A 380 -18.58 -26.40 -15.99
N GLU A 381 -19.63 -25.71 -16.42
CA GLU A 381 -19.51 -24.53 -17.30
C GLU A 381 -18.72 -23.41 -16.62
N LEU A 382 -19.06 -23.07 -15.38
CA LEU A 382 -18.38 -22.05 -14.61
C LEU A 382 -16.93 -22.42 -14.31
N HIS A 383 -16.64 -23.69 -14.04
CA HIS A 383 -15.28 -24.21 -13.87
C HIS A 383 -14.43 -24.02 -15.13
N ARG A 384 -14.96 -24.31 -16.33
CA ARG A 384 -14.24 -24.12 -17.60
C ARG A 384 -13.96 -22.63 -17.85
N ALA A 385 -14.97 -21.77 -17.67
CA ALA A 385 -14.81 -20.33 -17.84
C ALA A 385 -13.82 -19.74 -16.84
N ALA A 386 -13.81 -20.21 -15.59
CA ALA A 386 -12.84 -19.84 -14.58
C ALA A 386 -11.42 -20.26 -14.98
N SER A 387 -11.25 -21.47 -15.55
CA SER A 387 -9.94 -21.96 -16.01
C SER A 387 -9.40 -21.14 -17.19
N GLU A 388 -10.26 -20.71 -18.10
CA GLU A 388 -9.90 -19.81 -19.21
C GLU A 388 -9.47 -18.42 -18.67
N ALA A 389 -10.23 -17.84 -17.75
CA ALA A 389 -9.92 -16.57 -17.10
C ALA A 389 -8.57 -16.61 -16.34
N ARG A 390 -8.31 -17.72 -15.62
CA ARG A 390 -7.01 -17.99 -14.99
C ARG A 390 -5.86 -17.94 -16.01
N GLY A 391 -6.04 -18.56 -17.16
CA GLY A 391 -5.07 -18.57 -18.26
C GLY A 391 -4.74 -17.17 -18.76
N GLN A 392 -5.67 -16.24 -18.65
CA GLN A 392 -5.55 -14.82 -19.03
C GLN A 392 -5.11 -13.91 -17.87
N GLY A 393 -4.87 -14.47 -16.67
CA GLY A 393 -4.44 -13.70 -15.48
C GLY A 393 -5.59 -13.10 -14.66
N GLY A 394 -6.84 -13.46 -14.93
CA GLY A 394 -8.01 -13.07 -14.12
C GLY A 394 -8.14 -13.91 -12.85
N TYR A 395 -7.18 -13.84 -11.94
CA TYR A 395 -7.13 -14.69 -10.74
C TYR A 395 -8.22 -14.36 -9.72
N VAL A 396 -8.61 -13.10 -9.56
CA VAL A 396 -9.67 -12.69 -8.65
C VAL A 396 -11.01 -13.28 -9.12
N GLU A 397 -11.33 -13.03 -10.38
CA GLU A 397 -12.58 -13.47 -11.01
C GLU A 397 -12.65 -15.01 -11.09
N SER A 398 -11.54 -15.65 -11.42
CA SER A 398 -11.40 -17.09 -11.45
C SER A 398 -11.61 -17.72 -10.07
N SER A 399 -11.01 -17.15 -9.02
CA SER A 399 -11.19 -17.62 -7.63
C SER A 399 -12.66 -17.57 -7.21
N LEU A 400 -13.33 -16.45 -7.46
CA LEU A 400 -14.77 -16.28 -7.17
C LEU A 400 -15.62 -17.29 -7.94
N ALA A 401 -15.31 -17.51 -9.22
CA ALA A 401 -16.04 -18.42 -10.07
C ALA A 401 -15.86 -19.90 -9.66
N PHE A 402 -14.63 -20.32 -9.29
CA PHE A 402 -14.41 -21.67 -8.74
C PHE A 402 -15.14 -21.88 -7.42
N GLU A 403 -15.15 -20.88 -6.55
CA GLU A 403 -15.89 -20.93 -5.29
C GLU A 403 -17.40 -21.10 -5.56
N ARG A 404 -17.95 -20.29 -6.47
CA ARG A 404 -19.36 -20.42 -6.86
C ARG A 404 -19.66 -21.77 -7.53
N ALA A 405 -18.76 -22.27 -8.37
CA ALA A 405 -18.87 -23.60 -8.94
C ALA A 405 -18.89 -24.70 -7.86
N ALA A 406 -18.07 -24.54 -6.80
CA ALA A 406 -18.08 -25.44 -5.66
C ALA A 406 -19.41 -25.43 -4.89
N GLU A 407 -20.07 -24.28 -4.76
CA GLU A 407 -21.40 -24.17 -4.15
C GLU A 407 -22.48 -24.91 -4.93
N LEU A 408 -22.40 -24.92 -6.27
CA LEU A 408 -23.31 -25.61 -7.16
C LEU A 408 -23.02 -27.10 -7.28
N THR A 409 -21.97 -27.61 -6.64
CA THR A 409 -21.50 -29.00 -6.75
C THR A 409 -22.03 -29.84 -5.60
N ALA A 410 -22.69 -30.95 -5.93
CA ALA A 410 -23.19 -31.91 -4.94
C ALA A 410 -22.11 -32.88 -4.47
N ARG A 411 -21.22 -33.36 -5.37
CA ARG A 411 -20.19 -34.34 -5.05
C ARG A 411 -19.08 -33.72 -4.23
N ARG A 412 -18.82 -34.28 -3.03
CA ARG A 412 -17.82 -33.74 -2.08
C ARG A 412 -16.43 -33.61 -2.68
N ALA A 413 -15.98 -34.61 -3.47
CA ALA A 413 -14.66 -34.60 -4.09
C ALA A 413 -14.50 -33.46 -5.12
N ASP A 414 -15.48 -33.27 -5.98
CA ASP A 414 -15.45 -32.21 -7.02
C ASP A 414 -15.59 -30.82 -6.37
N LYS A 415 -16.43 -30.70 -5.32
CA LYS A 415 -16.52 -29.48 -4.51
C LYS A 415 -15.20 -29.13 -3.88
N ALA A 416 -14.49 -30.10 -3.29
CA ALA A 416 -13.18 -29.91 -2.69
C ALA A 416 -12.14 -29.50 -3.73
N ALA A 417 -12.12 -30.12 -4.92
CA ALA A 417 -11.21 -29.77 -6.00
C ALA A 417 -11.40 -28.31 -6.49
N ARG A 418 -12.66 -27.86 -6.60
CA ARG A 418 -13.01 -26.49 -6.99
C ARG A 418 -12.61 -25.47 -5.92
N LEU A 419 -12.80 -25.80 -4.63
CA LEU A 419 -12.32 -24.93 -3.52
C LEU A 419 -10.80 -24.85 -3.48
N ALA A 420 -10.07 -25.93 -3.75
CA ALA A 420 -8.62 -25.91 -3.84
C ALA A 420 -8.15 -25.02 -5.02
N ALA A 421 -8.84 -25.07 -6.16
CA ALA A 421 -8.57 -24.19 -7.28
C ALA A 421 -8.85 -22.72 -6.94
N ALA A 422 -9.95 -22.44 -6.24
CA ALA A 422 -10.30 -21.09 -5.77
C ALA A 422 -9.25 -20.55 -4.78
N ALA A 423 -8.78 -21.38 -3.84
CA ALA A 423 -7.77 -21.01 -2.86
C ALA A 423 -6.42 -20.67 -3.53
N TYR A 424 -6.03 -21.47 -4.52
CA TYR A 424 -4.78 -21.21 -5.27
C TYR A 424 -4.84 -19.89 -6.06
N ASP A 425 -5.96 -19.60 -6.70
CA ASP A 425 -6.13 -18.35 -7.45
C ASP A 425 -6.24 -17.14 -6.51
N ALA A 426 -6.89 -17.27 -5.36
CA ALA A 426 -6.91 -16.24 -4.33
C ALA A 426 -5.48 -15.90 -3.84
N TRP A 427 -4.63 -16.93 -3.68
CA TRP A 427 -3.22 -16.73 -3.38
C TRP A 427 -2.49 -15.95 -4.48
N LEU A 428 -2.62 -16.37 -5.74
CA LEU A 428 -1.99 -15.68 -6.88
C LEU A 428 -2.48 -14.22 -7.02
N ALA A 429 -3.74 -13.98 -6.71
CA ALA A 429 -4.34 -12.65 -6.66
C ALA A 429 -3.82 -11.77 -5.50
N GLY A 430 -3.02 -12.32 -4.58
CA GLY A 430 -2.51 -11.60 -3.41
C GLY A 430 -3.55 -11.43 -2.29
N GLN A 431 -4.48 -12.38 -2.14
CA GLN A 431 -5.55 -12.38 -1.15
C GLN A 431 -5.33 -13.48 -0.08
N PRO A 432 -4.32 -13.36 0.81
CA PRO A 432 -3.95 -14.43 1.75
C PRO A 432 -5.08 -14.79 2.72
N GLY A 433 -5.85 -13.82 3.20
CA GLY A 433 -6.99 -14.07 4.08
C GLY A 433 -8.07 -14.91 3.42
N ARG A 434 -8.46 -14.52 2.21
CA ARG A 434 -9.40 -15.33 1.42
C ARG A 434 -8.88 -16.73 1.16
N THR A 435 -7.59 -16.88 0.88
CA THR A 435 -6.94 -18.18 0.70
C THR A 435 -7.09 -19.05 1.96
N ARG A 436 -6.80 -18.49 3.17
CA ARG A 436 -6.97 -19.22 4.45
C ARG A 436 -8.42 -19.65 4.67
N ILE A 437 -9.38 -18.79 4.39
CA ILE A 437 -10.82 -19.10 4.52
C ILE A 437 -11.21 -20.25 3.59
N LEU A 438 -10.79 -20.20 2.33
CA LEU A 438 -11.08 -21.26 1.36
C LEU A 438 -10.44 -22.59 1.75
N LEU A 439 -9.21 -22.56 2.28
CA LEU A 439 -8.53 -23.75 2.83
C LEU A 439 -9.24 -24.30 4.07
N ALA A 440 -9.74 -23.45 4.96
CA ALA A 440 -10.52 -23.87 6.12
C ALA A 440 -11.85 -24.55 5.70
N ARG A 441 -12.52 -24.02 4.67
CA ARG A 441 -13.74 -24.64 4.07
C ARG A 441 -13.43 -25.94 3.32
N LEU A 442 -12.24 -26.03 2.74
CA LEU A 442 -11.77 -27.22 2.05
C LEU A 442 -11.48 -28.35 3.03
N HIS A 443 -10.86 -28.08 4.17
CA HIS A 443 -10.36 -29.07 5.13
C HIS A 443 -11.38 -30.17 5.50
N PRO A 444 -12.65 -29.87 5.90
CA PRO A 444 -13.63 -30.91 6.24
C PRO A 444 -14.13 -31.73 5.05
N LEU A 445 -13.81 -31.31 3.81
CA LEU A 445 -14.21 -31.98 2.57
C LEU A 445 -13.13 -32.90 2.02
N THR A 446 -11.90 -32.83 2.53
CA THR A 446 -10.74 -33.59 2.05
C THR A 446 -10.79 -35.03 2.51
N THR A 447 -11.57 -35.85 1.79
CA THR A 447 -11.58 -37.31 1.96
C THR A 447 -10.44 -37.98 1.17
N SER A 448 -9.93 -37.34 0.12
CA SER A 448 -8.81 -37.80 -0.68
C SER A 448 -7.49 -37.24 -0.12
N PRO A 449 -6.47 -38.09 0.10
CA PRO A 449 -5.13 -37.65 0.47
C PRO A 449 -4.53 -36.65 -0.52
N GLU A 450 -4.84 -36.79 -1.81
CA GLU A 450 -4.37 -35.93 -2.88
C GLU A 450 -4.83 -34.47 -2.73
N LEU A 451 -6.11 -34.27 -2.39
CA LEU A 451 -6.66 -32.94 -2.15
C LEU A 451 -6.10 -32.32 -0.87
N ARG A 452 -5.80 -33.15 0.15
CA ARG A 452 -5.15 -32.70 1.38
C ARG A 452 -3.75 -32.15 1.08
N VAL A 453 -2.94 -32.90 0.35
CA VAL A 453 -1.59 -32.49 -0.03
C VAL A 453 -1.60 -31.23 -0.87
N ARG A 454 -2.55 -31.07 -1.81
CA ARG A 454 -2.71 -29.82 -2.55
C ARG A 454 -3.03 -28.62 -1.65
N ALA A 455 -3.86 -28.83 -0.63
CA ALA A 455 -4.14 -27.78 0.37
C ALA A 455 -2.89 -27.41 1.19
N GLU A 456 -2.11 -28.44 1.60
CA GLU A 456 -0.83 -28.25 2.32
C GLU A 456 0.20 -27.49 1.48
N LEU A 457 0.27 -27.76 0.17
CA LEU A 457 1.14 -26.99 -0.73
C LEU A 457 0.77 -25.51 -0.79
N ILE A 458 -0.54 -25.19 -0.85
CA ILE A 458 -0.99 -23.80 -0.83
C ILE A 458 -0.68 -23.16 0.53
N ARG A 459 -0.88 -23.88 1.61
CA ARG A 459 -0.52 -23.41 2.96
C ARG A 459 0.98 -23.16 3.08
N GLY A 460 1.81 -24.08 2.61
CA GLY A 460 3.25 -23.93 2.58
C GLY A 460 3.72 -22.67 1.81
N HIS A 461 3.02 -22.30 0.74
CA HIS A 461 3.30 -21.01 0.07
C HIS A 461 2.94 -19.78 0.93
N LEU A 462 1.82 -19.82 1.66
CA LEU A 462 1.43 -18.74 2.58
C LEU A 462 2.46 -18.58 3.70
N GLU A 463 2.85 -19.71 4.34
CA GLU A 463 3.82 -19.71 5.43
C GLU A 463 5.22 -19.29 4.96
N LEU A 464 5.64 -19.72 3.78
CA LEU A 464 6.92 -19.32 3.18
C LEU A 464 7.03 -17.81 2.98
N ARG A 465 5.94 -17.14 2.65
CA ARG A 465 5.93 -15.69 2.34
C ARG A 465 5.52 -14.81 3.52
N GLY A 466 4.75 -15.33 4.46
CA GLY A 466 4.18 -14.51 5.54
C GLY A 466 4.30 -15.08 6.95
N GLY A 467 4.87 -16.29 7.11
CA GLY A 467 5.06 -16.98 8.37
C GLY A 467 6.49 -17.45 8.59
N GLU A 468 6.66 -18.58 9.27
CA GLU A 468 7.97 -19.17 9.57
C GLU A 468 8.45 -20.11 8.45
N PRO A 469 9.54 -19.79 7.70
CA PRO A 469 10.04 -20.64 6.63
C PRO A 469 10.43 -22.06 7.09
N ALA A 470 10.88 -22.22 8.33
CA ALA A 470 11.20 -23.55 8.86
C ALA A 470 9.96 -24.45 8.95
N HIS A 471 8.83 -23.89 9.36
CA HIS A 471 7.55 -24.62 9.39
C HIS A 471 7.06 -24.92 7.97
N ALA A 472 7.10 -23.94 7.06
CA ALA A 472 6.76 -24.13 5.65
C ALA A 472 7.61 -25.24 4.99
N ARG A 473 8.91 -25.29 5.29
CA ARG A 473 9.81 -26.33 4.80
C ARG A 473 9.34 -27.73 5.19
N ASP A 474 9.02 -27.94 6.46
CA ASP A 474 8.65 -29.26 6.99
C ASP A 474 7.31 -29.73 6.39
N GLU A 475 6.33 -28.85 6.24
CA GLU A 475 5.06 -29.14 5.54
C GLU A 475 5.30 -29.50 4.05
N LEU A 476 6.14 -28.73 3.36
CA LEU A 476 6.45 -28.93 1.94
C LEU A 476 7.22 -30.24 1.70
N LEU A 477 8.12 -30.64 2.63
CA LEU A 477 8.82 -31.91 2.56
C LEU A 477 7.87 -33.10 2.74
N ALA A 478 6.98 -33.05 3.71
CA ALA A 478 5.96 -34.09 3.92
C ALA A 478 5.03 -34.21 2.69
N ALA A 479 4.64 -33.10 2.10
CA ALA A 479 3.86 -33.07 0.86
C ALA A 479 4.64 -33.68 -0.31
N ALA A 480 5.93 -33.35 -0.46
CA ALA A 480 6.80 -33.89 -1.51
C ALA A 480 6.93 -35.42 -1.42
N GLU A 481 7.20 -35.95 -0.25
CA GLU A 481 7.32 -37.40 -0.02
C GLU A 481 6.04 -38.14 -0.45
N TRP A 482 4.88 -37.63 -0.10
CA TRP A 482 3.62 -38.24 -0.51
C TRP A 482 3.38 -38.20 -2.02
N LEU A 483 3.87 -37.15 -2.71
CA LEU A 483 3.67 -36.92 -4.15
C LEU A 483 4.64 -37.73 -5.02
N LEU A 484 5.77 -38.23 -4.51
CA LEU A 484 6.83 -38.83 -5.31
C LEU A 484 6.35 -39.91 -6.29
N ASP A 485 5.45 -40.79 -5.85
CA ASP A 485 4.92 -41.88 -6.65
C ASP A 485 3.62 -41.55 -7.41
N ARG A 486 3.08 -40.32 -7.25
CA ARG A 486 1.78 -39.92 -7.76
C ARG A 486 1.84 -38.76 -8.74
N ASP A 487 2.51 -37.67 -8.37
CA ASP A 487 2.73 -36.48 -9.20
C ASP A 487 4.15 -35.98 -8.98
N ARG A 488 5.08 -36.58 -9.69
CA ARG A 488 6.50 -36.31 -9.55
C ARG A 488 6.87 -34.86 -9.84
N ALA A 489 6.22 -34.22 -10.83
CA ALA A 489 6.48 -32.80 -11.14
C ALA A 489 6.06 -31.89 -10.00
N LEU A 490 4.95 -32.21 -9.34
CA LEU A 490 4.48 -31.48 -8.17
C LEU A 490 5.37 -31.75 -6.94
N ALA A 491 5.86 -32.99 -6.76
CA ALA A 491 6.82 -33.34 -5.73
C ALA A 491 8.12 -32.53 -5.84
N VAL A 492 8.71 -32.47 -7.03
CA VAL A 492 9.94 -31.67 -7.27
C VAL A 492 9.70 -30.18 -7.03
N ARG A 493 8.54 -29.66 -7.40
CA ARG A 493 8.17 -28.26 -7.05
C ARG A 493 8.06 -28.03 -5.55
N ALA A 494 7.53 -28.98 -4.80
CA ALA A 494 7.49 -28.91 -3.34
C ALA A 494 8.90 -28.92 -2.73
N LEU A 495 9.81 -29.77 -3.23
CA LEU A 495 11.22 -29.78 -2.83
C LEU A 495 11.91 -28.46 -3.13
N MET A 496 11.66 -27.86 -4.30
CA MET A 496 12.18 -26.52 -4.65
C MET A 496 11.75 -25.45 -3.63
N ARG A 497 10.49 -25.47 -3.23
CA ARG A 497 9.96 -24.52 -2.23
C ARG A 497 10.48 -24.78 -0.83
N ALA A 498 10.68 -26.04 -0.46
CA ALA A 498 11.36 -26.42 0.79
C ALA A 498 12.82 -25.96 0.81
N GLY A 499 13.51 -26.04 -0.32
CA GLY A 499 14.85 -25.46 -0.52
C GLY A 499 14.85 -23.96 -0.35
N GLU A 500 13.91 -23.25 -0.98
CA GLU A 500 13.75 -21.80 -0.81
C GLU A 500 13.48 -21.40 0.65
N ALA A 501 12.65 -22.16 1.37
CA ALA A 501 12.41 -21.97 2.78
C ALA A 501 13.69 -22.09 3.62
N SER A 502 14.50 -23.12 3.33
CA SER A 502 15.82 -23.32 3.98
C SER A 502 16.78 -22.19 3.67
N TYR A 503 16.75 -21.66 2.43
CA TYR A 503 17.54 -20.49 2.02
C TYR A 503 17.16 -19.24 2.81
N LEU A 504 15.87 -18.92 2.92
CA LEU A 504 15.40 -17.75 3.66
C LEU A 504 15.73 -17.84 5.16
N ALA A 505 15.62 -19.03 5.73
CA ALA A 505 16.00 -19.30 7.13
C ALA A 505 17.51 -19.25 7.38
N GLY A 506 18.35 -19.29 6.32
CA GLY A 506 19.80 -19.43 6.46
C GLY A 506 20.25 -20.84 6.83
N ASP A 507 19.36 -21.84 6.74
CA ASP A 507 19.64 -23.25 7.05
C ASP A 507 20.21 -23.99 5.83
N HIS A 508 21.47 -23.73 5.54
CA HIS A 508 22.14 -24.29 4.37
C HIS A 508 22.40 -25.81 4.50
N GLU A 509 22.50 -26.39 5.72
CA GLU A 509 22.64 -27.84 5.91
C GLU A 509 21.36 -28.54 5.44
N ARG A 510 20.20 -28.03 5.80
CA ARG A 510 18.90 -28.55 5.33
C ARG A 510 18.75 -28.35 3.82
N TYR A 511 19.17 -27.21 3.28
CA TYR A 511 19.19 -26.98 1.84
C TYR A 511 19.99 -28.07 1.13
N LEU A 512 21.21 -28.39 1.59
CA LEU A 512 22.07 -29.43 1.01
C LEU A 512 21.46 -30.84 1.13
N ALA A 513 20.73 -31.11 2.21
CA ALA A 513 20.01 -32.39 2.34
C ALA A 513 18.88 -32.51 1.33
N ILE A 514 18.09 -31.43 1.14
CA ILE A 514 17.00 -31.37 0.14
C ILE A 514 17.55 -31.52 -1.28
N ALA A 515 18.61 -30.81 -1.62
CA ALA A 515 19.23 -30.92 -2.93
C ALA A 515 19.72 -32.33 -3.25
N ARG A 516 20.40 -32.99 -2.29
CA ARG A 516 20.82 -34.41 -2.44
C ARG A 516 19.64 -35.35 -2.63
N HIS A 517 18.56 -35.14 -1.87
CA HIS A 517 17.34 -35.93 -2.02
C HIS A 517 16.72 -35.74 -3.40
N ALA A 518 16.59 -34.48 -3.85
CA ALA A 518 16.07 -34.16 -5.17
C ALA A 518 16.92 -34.78 -6.29
N THR A 519 18.27 -34.67 -6.22
CA THR A 519 19.18 -35.25 -7.23
C THR A 519 19.03 -36.76 -7.36
N ALA A 520 18.81 -37.47 -6.26
CA ALA A 520 18.57 -38.92 -6.27
C ALA A 520 17.26 -39.32 -7.01
N LEU A 521 16.35 -38.34 -7.19
CA LEU A 521 15.09 -38.55 -7.92
C LEU A 521 15.20 -38.30 -9.44
N ARG A 522 16.31 -37.76 -9.94
CA ARG A 522 16.50 -37.40 -11.37
C ARG A 522 16.32 -38.59 -12.30
N ARG A 523 15.62 -38.38 -13.43
CA ARG A 523 15.45 -39.37 -14.50
C ARG A 523 15.84 -38.75 -15.83
N PRO A 524 16.39 -39.58 -16.78
CA PRO A 524 16.81 -39.09 -18.09
C PRO A 524 15.68 -38.50 -18.95
N ASP A 525 14.46 -38.95 -18.74
CA ASP A 525 13.25 -38.56 -19.46
C ASP A 525 12.44 -37.44 -18.75
N ASP A 526 12.97 -36.82 -17.69
CA ASP A 526 12.31 -35.70 -17.02
C ASP A 526 12.03 -34.55 -17.99
N PRO A 527 10.84 -33.93 -17.94
CA PRO A 527 10.53 -32.73 -18.73
C PRO A 527 11.51 -31.58 -18.45
N ALA A 528 11.76 -30.72 -19.44
CA ALA A 528 12.69 -29.59 -19.33
C ALA A 528 12.48 -28.72 -18.10
N ALA A 529 11.20 -28.47 -17.71
CA ALA A 529 10.88 -27.72 -16.50
C ALA A 529 11.31 -28.44 -15.21
N THR A 530 11.26 -29.76 -15.16
CA THR A 530 11.71 -30.57 -14.04
C THR A 530 13.24 -30.65 -14.00
N GLN A 531 13.87 -30.85 -15.18
CA GLN A 531 15.33 -30.77 -15.30
C GLN A 531 15.89 -29.45 -14.79
N LEU A 532 15.27 -28.31 -15.17
CA LEU A 532 15.65 -26.98 -14.70
C LEU A 532 15.65 -26.89 -13.17
N MET A 533 14.63 -27.45 -12.51
CA MET A 533 14.55 -27.44 -11.06
C MET A 533 15.69 -28.24 -10.41
N PHE A 534 16.06 -29.39 -10.95
CA PHE A 534 17.20 -30.15 -10.46
C PHE A 534 18.53 -29.42 -10.67
N GLU A 535 18.75 -28.84 -11.85
CA GLU A 535 19.96 -28.08 -12.13
C GLU A 535 20.09 -26.86 -11.21
N TYR A 536 18.98 -26.19 -10.92
CA TYR A 536 18.95 -25.07 -9.97
C TYR A 536 19.33 -25.48 -8.55
N LEU A 537 18.73 -26.57 -8.04
CA LEU A 537 19.04 -27.09 -6.71
C LEU A 537 20.52 -27.53 -6.61
N ASP A 538 21.05 -28.23 -7.62
CA ASP A 538 22.45 -28.68 -7.66
C ASP A 538 23.43 -27.50 -7.74
N GLY A 539 23.13 -26.51 -8.59
CA GLY A 539 23.95 -25.31 -8.74
C GLY A 539 24.07 -24.51 -7.44
N LEU A 540 22.92 -24.29 -6.74
CA LEU A 540 22.94 -23.62 -5.45
C LEU A 540 23.62 -24.48 -4.37
N ALA A 541 23.40 -25.79 -4.33
CA ALA A 541 24.05 -26.69 -3.36
C ALA A 541 25.57 -26.69 -3.53
N ALA A 542 26.07 -26.71 -4.76
CA ALA A 542 27.50 -26.58 -5.05
C ALA A 542 28.03 -25.21 -4.59
N THR A 543 27.30 -24.12 -4.86
CA THR A 543 27.62 -22.76 -4.41
C THR A 543 27.71 -22.66 -2.88
N PHE A 544 26.71 -23.17 -2.17
CA PHE A 544 26.66 -23.12 -0.68
C PHE A 544 27.75 -23.99 -0.03
N SER A 545 28.20 -25.04 -0.74
CA SER A 545 29.33 -25.87 -0.31
C SER A 545 30.69 -25.26 -0.67
N GLY A 546 30.74 -24.08 -1.31
CA GLY A 546 31.98 -23.43 -1.76
C GLY A 546 32.64 -24.10 -2.97
N ARG A 547 31.93 -24.99 -3.67
CA ARG A 547 32.38 -25.71 -4.88
C ARG A 547 31.89 -24.99 -6.14
N HIS A 548 32.33 -23.73 -6.28
CA HIS A 548 31.83 -22.83 -7.31
C HIS A 548 32.16 -23.30 -8.74
N ASP A 549 33.28 -23.99 -8.96
CA ASP A 549 33.65 -24.65 -10.21
C ASP A 549 32.59 -25.68 -10.65
N GLN A 550 32.08 -26.46 -9.71
CA GLN A 550 31.02 -27.45 -9.96
C GLN A 550 29.65 -26.82 -10.14
N ALA A 551 29.42 -25.62 -9.61
CA ALA A 551 28.15 -24.90 -9.74
C ALA A 551 27.93 -24.34 -11.16
N THR A 552 29.03 -24.03 -11.90
CA THR A 552 28.95 -23.34 -13.20
C THR A 552 28.14 -24.11 -14.23
N GLY A 553 28.36 -25.42 -14.36
CA GLY A 553 27.64 -26.28 -15.32
C GLY A 553 26.14 -26.32 -15.11
N PRO A 554 25.66 -26.73 -13.91
CA PRO A 554 24.24 -26.68 -13.57
C PRO A 554 23.60 -25.32 -13.73
N LEU A 555 24.25 -24.24 -13.27
CA LEU A 555 23.68 -22.89 -13.37
C LEU A 555 23.54 -22.42 -14.83
N ARG A 556 24.52 -22.74 -15.74
CA ARG A 556 24.39 -22.47 -17.17
C ARG A 556 23.25 -23.26 -17.79
N ARG A 557 23.07 -24.50 -17.35
CA ARG A 557 21.94 -25.34 -17.80
C ARG A 557 20.57 -24.76 -17.41
N VAL A 558 20.47 -24.11 -16.24
CA VAL A 558 19.26 -23.37 -15.85
C VAL A 558 18.96 -22.26 -16.86
N LEU A 559 19.97 -21.49 -17.28
CA LEU A 559 19.79 -20.41 -18.25
C LEU A 559 19.32 -20.93 -19.61
N GLU A 560 19.94 -22.01 -20.10
CA GLU A 560 19.53 -22.65 -21.35
C GLU A 560 18.10 -23.13 -21.33
N LEU A 561 17.70 -23.86 -20.27
CA LEU A 561 16.36 -24.43 -20.12
C LEU A 561 15.29 -23.37 -19.86
N SER A 562 15.64 -22.23 -19.29
CA SER A 562 14.71 -21.13 -19.01
C SER A 562 14.34 -20.30 -20.23
N SER A 563 15.11 -20.37 -21.32
CA SER A 563 14.96 -19.50 -22.49
C SER A 563 13.58 -19.57 -23.15
N SER A 564 12.91 -20.72 -23.10
CA SER A 564 11.60 -20.97 -23.70
C SER A 564 10.41 -20.80 -22.73
N VAL A 565 10.66 -20.43 -21.45
CA VAL A 565 9.63 -20.45 -20.40
C VAL A 565 9.27 -19.05 -19.95
N ALA A 566 8.01 -18.62 -20.18
CA ALA A 566 7.47 -17.34 -19.70
C ALA A 566 6.73 -17.50 -18.36
N ASN A 567 7.45 -17.95 -17.32
CA ASN A 567 6.91 -18.09 -15.96
C ASN A 567 7.72 -17.23 -14.99
N PRO A 568 7.10 -16.34 -14.17
CA PRO A 568 7.82 -15.45 -13.26
C PRO A 568 8.81 -16.18 -12.33
N SER A 569 8.42 -17.33 -11.76
CA SER A 569 9.29 -18.10 -10.87
C SER A 569 10.51 -18.66 -11.59
N VAL A 570 10.34 -19.15 -12.83
CA VAL A 570 11.46 -19.67 -13.63
C VAL A 570 12.42 -18.55 -14.02
N LEU A 571 11.89 -17.38 -14.37
CA LEU A 571 12.71 -16.19 -14.67
C LEU A 571 13.50 -15.71 -13.44
N VAL A 572 12.91 -15.79 -12.26
CA VAL A 572 13.60 -15.51 -10.98
C VAL A 572 14.75 -16.51 -10.77
N TRP A 573 14.52 -17.82 -10.94
CA TRP A 573 15.59 -18.83 -10.78
C TRP A 573 16.71 -18.61 -11.80
N ALA A 574 16.40 -18.27 -13.03
CA ALA A 574 17.39 -17.93 -14.05
C ALA A 574 18.16 -16.65 -13.68
N SER A 575 17.48 -15.63 -13.12
CA SER A 575 18.16 -14.43 -12.61
C SER A 575 19.14 -14.74 -11.48
N VAL A 576 18.76 -15.63 -10.54
CA VAL A 576 19.65 -16.11 -9.47
C VAL A 576 20.86 -16.84 -10.05
N ALA A 577 20.65 -17.72 -11.05
CA ALA A 577 21.74 -18.41 -11.73
C ALA A 577 22.71 -17.43 -12.40
N SER A 578 22.21 -16.41 -13.11
CA SER A 578 23.01 -15.35 -13.70
C SER A 578 23.80 -14.56 -12.65
N LEU A 579 23.18 -14.19 -11.51
CA LEU A 579 23.87 -13.51 -10.41
C LEU A 579 25.02 -14.33 -9.85
N LEU A 580 24.85 -15.65 -9.69
CA LEU A 580 25.90 -16.54 -9.19
C LEU A 580 27.02 -16.75 -10.20
N LEU A 581 26.72 -16.68 -11.49
CA LEU A 581 27.69 -16.74 -12.60
C LEU A 581 28.40 -15.40 -12.87
N GLY A 582 27.97 -14.30 -12.23
CA GLY A 582 28.56 -12.98 -12.46
C GLY A 582 28.04 -12.25 -13.70
N GLU A 583 26.92 -12.69 -14.26
CA GLU A 583 26.30 -12.13 -15.46
C GLU A 583 25.22 -11.11 -15.03
N ASP A 584 25.65 -10.00 -14.39
CA ASP A 584 24.75 -9.09 -13.67
C ASP A 584 23.74 -8.34 -14.57
N GLU A 585 24.14 -7.93 -15.79
CA GLU A 585 23.23 -7.34 -16.78
C GLU A 585 22.19 -8.37 -17.29
N HIS A 586 22.59 -9.62 -17.46
CA HIS A 586 21.64 -10.67 -17.82
C HIS A 586 20.67 -10.98 -16.66
N ALA A 587 21.15 -10.99 -15.42
CA ALA A 587 20.31 -11.11 -14.24
C ALA A 587 19.29 -9.97 -14.13
N LEU A 588 19.71 -8.72 -14.42
CA LEU A 588 18.83 -7.57 -14.49
C LEU A 588 17.73 -7.75 -15.55
N ALA A 589 18.10 -8.18 -16.76
CA ALA A 589 17.13 -8.41 -17.84
C ALA A 589 16.11 -9.51 -17.48
N LEU A 590 16.55 -10.60 -16.85
CA LEU A 590 15.68 -11.71 -16.44
C LEU A 590 14.75 -11.31 -15.31
N SER A 591 15.23 -10.60 -14.29
CA SER A 591 14.41 -10.14 -13.17
C SER A 591 13.41 -9.08 -13.60
N SER A 592 13.78 -8.14 -14.48
CA SER A 592 12.84 -7.18 -15.08
C SER A 592 11.72 -7.90 -15.83
N ARG A 593 12.06 -8.89 -16.66
CA ARG A 593 11.07 -9.73 -17.36
C ARG A 593 10.18 -10.51 -16.38
N ALA A 594 10.71 -10.96 -15.25
CA ALA A 594 9.92 -11.63 -14.21
C ALA A 594 8.87 -10.70 -13.62
N VAL A 595 9.26 -9.47 -13.29
CA VAL A 595 8.35 -8.42 -12.79
C VAL A 595 7.27 -8.09 -13.83
N ASP A 596 7.66 -7.84 -15.08
CA ASP A 596 6.72 -7.50 -16.16
C ASP A 596 5.76 -8.66 -16.45
N THR A 597 6.25 -9.90 -16.42
CA THR A 597 5.41 -11.09 -16.61
C THR A 597 4.41 -11.27 -15.45
N ALA A 598 4.84 -11.02 -14.20
CA ALA A 598 3.97 -11.08 -13.04
C ALA A 598 2.86 -10.00 -13.12
N ARG A 599 3.23 -8.78 -13.50
CA ARG A 599 2.28 -7.67 -13.69
C ARG A 599 1.30 -7.95 -14.85
N ALA A 600 1.79 -8.37 -16.01
CA ALA A 600 0.96 -8.69 -17.18
C ALA A 600 -0.05 -9.81 -16.87
N ARG A 601 0.34 -10.77 -16.05
CA ARG A 601 -0.53 -11.86 -15.58
C ARG A 601 -1.39 -11.49 -14.38
N ARG A 602 -1.30 -10.26 -13.86
CA ARG A 602 -1.98 -9.82 -12.63
C ARG A 602 -1.73 -10.73 -11.43
N ALA A 603 -0.58 -11.41 -11.40
CA ALA A 603 -0.16 -12.29 -10.32
C ALA A 603 0.44 -11.47 -9.16
N ALA A 604 -0.42 -10.80 -8.41
CA ALA A 604 0.01 -9.84 -7.38
C ALA A 604 0.95 -10.46 -6.35
N ALA A 605 0.73 -11.73 -5.98
CA ALA A 605 1.61 -12.45 -5.06
C ALA A 605 3.04 -12.71 -5.61
N ALA A 606 3.24 -12.66 -6.92
CA ALA A 606 4.56 -12.91 -7.53
C ALA A 606 5.42 -11.65 -7.63
N VAL A 607 4.82 -10.46 -7.60
CA VAL A 607 5.51 -9.17 -7.82
C VAL A 607 6.56 -8.87 -6.74
N PRO A 608 6.26 -8.96 -5.42
CA PRO A 608 7.25 -8.66 -4.39
C PRO A 608 8.51 -9.51 -4.54
N HIS A 609 8.34 -10.81 -4.72
CA HIS A 609 9.45 -11.74 -4.87
C HIS A 609 10.29 -11.49 -6.12
N ALA A 610 9.68 -11.15 -7.25
CA ALA A 610 10.42 -10.80 -8.46
C ALA A 610 11.24 -9.51 -8.27
N LEU A 611 10.69 -8.52 -7.56
CA LEU A 611 11.38 -7.27 -7.21
C LEU A 611 12.57 -7.50 -6.26
N GLU A 612 12.58 -8.51 -5.39
CA GLU A 612 13.73 -8.84 -4.55
C GLU A 612 14.99 -9.10 -5.39
N PHE A 613 14.85 -9.85 -6.48
CA PHE A 613 15.97 -10.20 -7.36
C PHE A 613 16.32 -9.10 -8.36
N LEU A 614 15.34 -8.29 -8.76
CA LEU A 614 15.61 -7.06 -9.52
C LEU A 614 16.48 -6.10 -8.72
N VAL A 615 16.11 -5.85 -7.46
CA VAL A 615 16.87 -5.02 -6.52
C VAL A 615 18.28 -5.57 -6.29
N HIS A 616 18.42 -6.89 -6.21
CA HIS A 616 19.72 -7.53 -6.04
C HIS A 616 20.62 -7.31 -7.29
N ALA A 617 20.09 -7.50 -8.49
CA ALA A 617 20.84 -7.25 -9.74
C ALA A 617 21.25 -5.77 -9.89
N GLU A 618 20.32 -4.83 -9.60
CA GLU A 618 20.60 -3.41 -9.60
C GLU A 618 21.68 -3.00 -8.59
N SER A 619 21.70 -3.66 -7.42
CA SER A 619 22.70 -3.42 -6.38
C SER A 619 24.11 -3.78 -6.87
N TRP A 620 24.29 -4.91 -7.56
CA TRP A 620 25.57 -5.29 -8.17
C TRP A 620 26.04 -4.30 -9.22
N LEU A 621 25.12 -3.77 -10.02
CA LEU A 621 25.39 -2.75 -11.03
C LEU A 621 25.58 -1.34 -10.47
N GLY A 622 25.50 -1.16 -9.14
CA GLY A 622 25.64 0.14 -8.48
C GLY A 622 24.47 1.10 -8.71
N ARG A 623 23.32 0.63 -9.18
CA ARG A 623 22.13 1.46 -9.52
C ARG A 623 21.29 1.78 -8.28
N TYR A 624 21.90 2.37 -7.25
CA TYR A 624 21.27 2.54 -5.92
C TYR A 624 19.98 3.36 -5.90
N ALA A 625 19.78 4.28 -6.85
CA ALA A 625 18.52 5.01 -6.99
C ALA A 625 17.37 4.06 -7.40
N SER A 626 17.62 3.16 -8.35
CA SER A 626 16.66 2.13 -8.77
C SER A 626 16.43 1.10 -7.66
N VAL A 627 17.49 0.68 -6.95
CA VAL A 627 17.39 -0.17 -5.75
C VAL A 627 16.39 0.41 -4.74
N ALA A 628 16.52 1.70 -4.40
CA ALA A 628 15.62 2.34 -3.45
C ALA A 628 14.16 2.39 -3.96
N ALA A 629 13.95 2.72 -5.25
CA ALA A 629 12.62 2.80 -5.84
C ALA A 629 11.93 1.43 -5.90
N ASN A 630 12.63 0.42 -6.44
CA ASN A 630 12.08 -0.92 -6.62
C ASN A 630 11.91 -1.67 -5.29
N ALA A 631 12.83 -1.47 -4.32
CA ALA A 631 12.67 -2.02 -2.98
C ALA A 631 11.47 -1.41 -2.23
N LEU A 632 11.20 -0.11 -2.44
CA LEU A 632 10.04 0.54 -1.83
C LEU A 632 8.72 0.07 -2.48
N GLU A 633 8.68 -0.10 -3.80
CA GLU A 633 7.55 -0.73 -4.46
C GLU A 633 7.34 -2.15 -3.95
N GLY A 634 8.41 -2.95 -3.88
CA GLY A 634 8.37 -4.32 -3.38
C GLY A 634 7.86 -4.41 -1.94
N TYR A 635 8.31 -3.51 -1.07
CA TYR A 635 7.81 -3.39 0.29
C TYR A 635 6.30 -3.14 0.34
N ARG A 636 5.80 -2.14 -0.41
CA ARG A 636 4.37 -1.81 -0.46
C ARG A 636 3.53 -2.97 -0.98
N ARG A 637 3.96 -3.60 -2.08
CA ARG A 637 3.26 -4.76 -2.65
C ARG A 637 3.28 -5.96 -1.71
N ALA A 638 4.35 -6.15 -0.95
CA ALA A 638 4.43 -7.21 0.06
C ALA A 638 3.45 -6.96 1.21
N GLU A 639 3.34 -5.73 1.71
CA GLU A 639 2.36 -5.34 2.72
C GLU A 639 0.92 -5.54 2.20
N GLU A 640 0.60 -5.04 0.99
CA GLU A 640 -0.72 -5.19 0.35
C GLU A 640 -1.14 -6.65 0.22
N THR A 641 -0.19 -7.55 -0.01
CA THR A 641 -0.44 -8.99 -0.22
C THR A 641 -0.13 -9.87 1.00
N GLY A 642 0.15 -9.26 2.16
CA GLY A 642 0.41 -9.96 3.42
C GLY A 642 1.68 -10.81 3.43
N GLN A 643 2.69 -10.47 2.62
CA GLN A 643 3.95 -11.20 2.47
C GLN A 643 5.04 -10.60 3.38
N ARG A 644 4.92 -10.79 4.69
CA ARG A 644 5.80 -10.18 5.71
C ARG A 644 7.28 -10.49 5.50
N ASN A 645 7.60 -11.70 5.00
CA ASN A 645 8.98 -12.10 4.76
C ASN A 645 9.62 -11.30 3.61
N SER A 646 8.88 -11.09 2.51
CA SER A 646 9.30 -10.23 1.41
C SER A 646 9.38 -8.76 1.84
N ALA A 647 8.44 -8.27 2.66
CA ALA A 647 8.48 -6.92 3.23
C ALA A 647 9.76 -6.69 4.05
N ALA A 648 10.10 -7.63 4.93
CA ALA A 648 11.32 -7.59 5.73
C ALA A 648 12.59 -7.56 4.86
N GLN A 649 12.64 -8.34 3.80
CA GLN A 649 13.77 -8.37 2.87
C GLN A 649 13.91 -7.05 2.10
N HIS A 650 12.81 -6.47 1.62
CA HIS A 650 12.83 -5.15 0.98
C HIS A 650 13.27 -4.04 1.95
N LEU A 651 12.86 -4.09 3.23
CA LEU A 651 13.36 -3.17 4.25
C LEU A 651 14.88 -3.27 4.43
N ALA A 652 15.46 -4.48 4.41
CA ALA A 652 16.89 -4.67 4.49
C ALA A 652 17.64 -4.05 3.29
N TRP A 653 17.11 -4.18 2.07
CA TRP A 653 17.64 -3.51 0.88
C TRP A 653 17.51 -1.98 0.94
N LEU A 654 16.39 -1.48 1.44
CA LEU A 654 16.18 -0.04 1.69
C LEU A 654 17.13 0.49 2.76
N ALA A 655 17.48 -0.31 3.77
CA ALA A 655 18.48 0.03 4.77
C ALA A 655 19.89 0.11 4.16
N LEU A 656 20.25 -0.84 3.28
CA LEU A 656 21.53 -0.83 2.58
C LEU A 656 21.66 0.40 1.67
N SER A 657 20.61 0.76 0.94
CA SER A 657 20.57 1.98 0.12
C SER A 657 20.79 3.23 0.96
N ALA A 658 20.14 3.33 2.14
CA ALA A 658 20.33 4.44 3.06
C ALA A 658 21.76 4.48 3.64
N ALA A 659 22.37 3.32 3.91
CA ALA A 659 23.76 3.22 4.37
C ALA A 659 24.75 3.74 3.32
N VAL A 660 24.53 3.43 2.04
CA VAL A 660 25.34 3.92 0.92
C VAL A 660 25.24 5.44 0.79
N GLN A 661 24.03 5.99 0.92
CA GLN A 661 23.77 7.43 0.90
C GLN A 661 24.27 8.17 2.17
N GLY A 662 24.59 7.43 3.23
CA GLY A 662 25.03 7.99 4.50
C GLY A 662 23.91 8.57 5.37
N ASP A 663 22.65 8.14 5.11
CA ASP A 663 21.49 8.44 5.96
C ASP A 663 21.46 7.45 7.14
N ALA A 664 22.18 7.80 8.20
CA ALA A 664 22.36 6.94 9.36
C ALA A 664 21.05 6.66 10.12
N GLU A 665 20.18 7.65 10.22
CA GLU A 665 18.93 7.52 10.95
C GLU A 665 17.97 6.57 10.23
N THR A 666 17.74 6.80 8.94
CA THR A 666 16.88 5.94 8.12
C THR A 666 17.42 4.51 8.02
N CYS A 667 18.74 4.34 7.85
CA CYS A 667 19.34 3.01 7.83
C CYS A 667 19.06 2.25 9.13
N ARG A 668 19.22 2.88 10.30
CA ARG A 668 18.95 2.22 11.59
C ARG A 668 17.47 1.90 11.80
N ILE A 669 16.57 2.81 11.42
CA ILE A 669 15.12 2.58 11.51
C ILE A 669 14.72 1.37 10.67
N ARG A 670 15.11 1.34 9.41
CA ARG A 670 14.78 0.25 8.47
C ARG A 670 15.42 -1.08 8.88
N SER A 671 16.70 -1.06 9.29
CA SER A 671 17.38 -2.27 9.77
C SER A 671 16.71 -2.83 11.02
N ARG A 672 16.29 -1.99 11.95
CA ARG A 672 15.57 -2.43 13.15
C ARG A 672 14.26 -3.09 12.79
N ALA A 673 13.43 -2.45 11.97
CA ALA A 673 12.15 -3.03 11.52
C ALA A 673 12.34 -4.35 10.78
N ALA A 674 13.37 -4.46 9.92
CA ALA A 674 13.69 -5.69 9.21
C ALA A 674 14.17 -6.81 10.17
N ILE A 675 14.98 -6.49 11.17
CA ILE A 675 15.49 -7.45 12.16
C ILE A 675 14.35 -7.93 13.08
N GLU A 676 13.47 -7.06 13.54
CA GLU A 676 12.31 -7.44 14.36
C GLU A 676 11.42 -8.47 13.63
N LEU A 677 11.16 -8.28 12.35
CA LEU A 677 10.45 -9.25 11.52
C LEU A 677 11.27 -10.54 11.29
N ALA A 678 12.57 -10.39 11.08
CA ALA A 678 13.47 -11.52 10.86
C ALA A 678 13.56 -12.42 12.10
N ASP A 679 13.63 -11.84 13.29
CA ASP A 679 13.66 -12.58 14.55
C ASP A 679 12.33 -13.28 14.82
N ALA A 680 11.20 -12.61 14.53
CA ALA A 680 9.86 -13.19 14.71
C ALA A 680 9.60 -14.40 13.79
N HIS A 681 10.17 -14.43 12.58
CA HIS A 681 9.90 -15.47 11.58
C HIS A 681 11.11 -16.36 11.28
N GLY A 682 12.25 -16.18 11.93
CA GLY A 682 13.47 -16.98 11.69
C GLY A 682 14.10 -16.72 10.31
N LEU A 683 14.16 -15.44 9.83
CA LEU A 683 14.68 -15.07 8.53
C LEU A 683 16.19 -14.77 8.57
N GLY A 684 17.03 -15.78 8.49
CA GLY A 684 18.48 -15.65 8.55
C GLY A 684 19.04 -14.77 7.41
N LEU A 685 18.48 -14.84 6.20
CA LEU A 685 18.87 -13.99 5.08
C LEU A 685 18.64 -12.50 5.38
N THR A 686 17.44 -12.14 5.83
CA THR A 686 17.07 -10.75 6.12
C THR A 686 17.88 -10.16 7.27
N SER A 687 18.10 -10.96 8.33
CA SER A 687 18.96 -10.58 9.45
C SER A 687 20.39 -10.29 8.99
N ALA A 688 20.98 -11.17 8.16
CA ALA A 688 22.32 -11.00 7.62
C ALA A 688 22.44 -9.77 6.70
N LEU A 689 21.45 -9.52 5.82
CA LEU A 689 21.39 -8.33 4.95
C LEU A 689 21.31 -7.03 5.77
N SER A 690 20.48 -7.00 6.81
CA SER A 690 20.33 -5.85 7.70
C SER A 690 21.62 -5.55 8.47
N ASN A 691 22.29 -6.58 8.97
CA ASN A 691 23.59 -6.43 9.62
C ASN A 691 24.68 -5.95 8.64
N TRP A 692 24.64 -6.40 7.37
CA TRP A 692 25.53 -5.88 6.33
C TRP A 692 25.25 -4.39 6.05
N ALA A 693 24.00 -3.96 5.95
CA ALA A 693 23.64 -2.56 5.80
C ALA A 693 24.19 -1.68 6.94
N LEU A 694 24.03 -2.14 8.20
CA LEU A 694 24.59 -1.45 9.37
C LEU A 694 26.13 -1.42 9.36
N ALA A 695 26.78 -2.48 8.89
CA ALA A 695 28.23 -2.52 8.76
C ALA A 695 28.74 -1.58 7.68
N VAL A 696 28.04 -1.42 6.56
CA VAL A 696 28.37 -0.42 5.51
C VAL A 696 28.25 1.00 6.08
N LEU A 697 27.21 1.26 6.89
CA LEU A 697 27.04 2.52 7.59
C LEU A 697 28.17 2.78 8.60
N ASP A 698 28.56 1.76 9.39
CA ASP A 698 29.65 1.86 10.34
C ASP A 698 31.00 2.17 9.63
N LEU A 699 31.28 1.52 8.48
CA LEU A 699 32.46 1.80 7.65
C LEU A 699 32.44 3.24 7.09
N SER A 700 31.28 3.69 6.59
CA SER A 700 31.14 5.04 6.07
C SER A 700 31.31 6.12 7.14
N SER A 701 30.98 5.79 8.39
CA SER A 701 31.14 6.66 9.57
C SER A 701 32.52 6.55 10.22
N GLY A 702 33.41 5.67 9.73
CA GLY A 702 34.73 5.43 10.30
C GLY A 702 34.76 4.46 11.49
N ASN A 703 33.62 3.86 11.89
CA ASN A 703 33.51 2.92 13.02
C ASN A 703 33.93 1.50 12.62
N THR A 704 35.18 1.33 12.23
CA THR A 704 35.69 0.08 11.64
C THR A 704 35.61 -1.12 12.57
N ALA A 705 35.74 -0.95 13.89
CA ALA A 705 35.60 -2.03 14.85
C ALA A 705 34.16 -2.58 14.89
N ALA A 706 33.18 -1.68 14.96
CA ALA A 706 31.76 -2.07 14.95
C ALA A 706 31.39 -2.80 13.65
N ALA A 707 31.89 -2.31 12.50
CA ALA A 707 31.67 -2.96 11.21
C ALA A 707 32.27 -4.38 11.18
N ALA A 708 33.52 -4.56 11.69
CA ALA A 708 34.16 -5.87 11.76
C ALA A 708 33.37 -6.85 12.66
N ASP A 709 32.86 -6.38 13.80
CA ASP A 709 32.08 -7.19 14.74
C ASP A 709 30.76 -7.66 14.12
N ARG A 710 30.02 -6.74 13.48
CA ARG A 710 28.77 -7.08 12.78
C ARG A 710 28.99 -8.11 11.67
N LEU A 711 29.99 -7.87 10.81
CA LEU A 711 30.28 -8.79 9.69
C LEU A 711 30.84 -10.14 10.16
N ARG A 712 31.50 -10.17 11.32
CA ARG A 712 31.91 -11.42 11.95
C ARG A 712 30.69 -12.21 12.48
N ALA A 713 29.71 -11.53 13.04
CA ALA A 713 28.49 -12.16 13.51
C ALA A 713 27.68 -12.79 12.36
N THR A 714 27.65 -12.19 11.17
CA THR A 714 27.00 -12.77 9.98
C THR A 714 27.65 -14.06 9.47
N ALA A 715 28.85 -14.38 9.93
CA ALA A 715 29.58 -15.59 9.56
C ALA A 715 29.32 -16.81 10.46
N GLY A 716 28.62 -16.62 11.61
CA GLY A 716 28.30 -17.66 12.57
C GLY A 716 27.17 -18.59 12.11
N SER A 717 27.17 -19.84 12.60
CA SER A 717 26.12 -20.83 12.35
C SER A 717 24.88 -20.67 13.24
N GLY A 718 24.80 -19.62 14.04
CA GLY A 718 23.60 -19.26 14.84
C GLY A 718 22.73 -18.26 14.12
N GLY A 719 21.42 -18.27 14.35
CA GLY A 719 20.29 -17.62 13.67
C GLY A 719 20.40 -16.25 12.99
N GLY A 720 21.57 -15.64 12.92
CA GLY A 720 21.81 -14.34 12.21
C GLY A 720 22.84 -14.43 11.07
N GLY A 721 23.30 -15.62 10.66
CA GLY A 721 24.30 -15.81 9.60
C GLY A 721 23.67 -16.32 8.30
N HIS A 722 24.22 -15.90 7.15
CA HIS A 722 23.80 -16.41 5.83
C HIS A 722 25.00 -16.56 4.89
N VAL A 723 25.16 -17.77 4.33
CA VAL A 723 26.36 -18.12 3.52
C VAL A 723 26.57 -17.19 2.33
N VAL A 724 25.51 -16.80 1.63
CA VAL A 724 25.59 -15.91 0.47
C VAL A 724 25.97 -14.49 0.92
N VAL A 725 25.30 -13.96 1.94
CA VAL A 725 25.59 -12.59 2.44
C VAL A 725 27.03 -12.51 2.94
N ARG A 726 27.51 -13.54 3.61
CA ARG A 726 28.90 -13.61 4.04
C ARG A 726 29.89 -13.46 2.89
N VAL A 727 29.65 -14.11 1.75
CA VAL A 727 30.52 -14.04 0.59
C VAL A 727 30.46 -12.67 -0.08
N ILE A 728 29.26 -12.14 -0.32
CA ILE A 728 29.07 -10.84 -0.97
C ILE A 728 29.53 -9.65 -0.11
N ALA A 729 29.48 -9.78 1.22
CA ALA A 729 29.95 -8.75 2.15
C ALA A 729 31.45 -8.85 2.46
N THR A 730 32.16 -9.86 1.94
CA THR A 730 33.58 -10.08 2.19
C THR A 730 34.47 -8.85 1.91
N PRO A 731 34.30 -8.08 0.83
CA PRO A 731 35.11 -6.89 0.58
C PRO A 731 35.03 -5.86 1.71
N HIS A 732 33.85 -5.67 2.30
CA HIS A 732 33.67 -4.79 3.46
C HIS A 732 34.27 -5.38 4.73
N PHE A 733 34.17 -6.70 4.92
CA PHE A 733 34.77 -7.39 6.04
C PHE A 733 36.30 -7.30 5.99
N VAL A 734 36.93 -7.55 4.81
CA VAL A 734 38.38 -7.45 4.64
C VAL A 734 38.86 -6.02 4.95
N GLU A 735 38.17 -5.00 4.48
CA GLU A 735 38.49 -3.61 4.80
C GLU A 735 38.45 -3.33 6.31
N ALA A 736 37.37 -3.74 6.98
CA ALA A 736 37.19 -3.54 8.42
C ALA A 736 38.24 -4.34 9.22
N ALA A 737 38.47 -5.60 8.87
CA ALA A 737 39.40 -6.49 9.56
C ALA A 737 40.87 -6.06 9.41
N VAL A 738 41.27 -5.56 8.23
CA VAL A 738 42.62 -5.02 8.02
C VAL A 738 42.84 -3.78 8.88
N ARG A 739 41.85 -2.90 8.97
CA ARG A 739 41.93 -1.67 9.79
C ARG A 739 41.94 -1.96 11.30
N THR A 740 41.33 -3.07 11.73
CA THR A 740 41.33 -3.52 13.14
C THR A 740 42.46 -4.49 13.48
N GLY A 741 43.33 -4.84 12.48
CA GLY A 741 44.50 -5.70 12.71
C GLY A 741 44.21 -7.22 12.56
N ASP A 742 42.98 -7.63 12.29
CA ASP A 742 42.57 -9.05 12.15
C ASP A 742 42.83 -9.59 10.71
N ARG A 743 44.11 -9.56 10.33
CA ARG A 743 44.55 -9.92 8.98
C ARG A 743 44.37 -11.42 8.68
N GLU A 744 44.42 -12.27 9.68
CA GLU A 744 44.25 -13.72 9.51
C GLU A 744 42.85 -14.08 9.04
N ARG A 745 41.83 -13.58 9.76
CA ARG A 745 40.43 -13.79 9.36
C ARG A 745 40.12 -13.11 8.02
N ALA A 746 40.71 -11.93 7.75
CA ALA A 746 40.56 -11.29 6.46
C ALA A 746 41.08 -12.16 5.30
N ARG A 747 42.25 -12.83 5.45
CA ARG A 747 42.77 -13.78 4.45
C ARG A 747 41.90 -15.00 4.26
N ALA A 748 41.38 -15.55 5.38
CA ALA A 748 40.49 -16.71 5.31
C ALA A 748 39.18 -16.39 4.56
N ALA A 749 38.57 -15.21 4.84
CA ALA A 749 37.38 -14.75 4.13
C ALA A 749 37.67 -14.48 2.65
N LEU A 750 38.80 -13.84 2.32
CA LEU A 750 39.19 -13.57 0.94
C LEU A 750 39.41 -14.88 0.15
N ALA A 751 39.94 -15.92 0.76
CA ALA A 751 40.10 -17.22 0.07
C ALA A 751 38.77 -17.86 -0.34
N VAL A 752 37.69 -17.58 0.37
CA VAL A 752 36.31 -18.00 -0.01
C VAL A 752 35.84 -17.17 -1.20
N LEU A 753 36.00 -15.84 -1.12
CA LEU A 753 35.64 -14.93 -2.21
C LEU A 753 36.42 -15.27 -3.51
N ASP A 754 37.74 -15.54 -3.43
CA ASP A 754 38.59 -15.87 -4.57
C ASP A 754 38.09 -17.10 -5.32
N ARG A 755 37.66 -18.13 -4.62
CA ARG A 755 37.12 -19.36 -5.26
C ARG A 755 35.85 -19.04 -6.06
N TRP A 756 34.99 -18.19 -5.53
CA TRP A 756 33.76 -17.77 -6.23
C TRP A 756 34.10 -16.88 -7.43
N VAL A 757 34.89 -15.86 -7.22
CA VAL A 757 35.24 -14.87 -8.25
C VAL A 757 35.94 -15.51 -9.42
N SER A 758 36.88 -16.49 -9.17
CA SER A 758 37.60 -17.21 -10.23
C SER A 758 36.69 -18.02 -11.15
N SER A 759 35.48 -18.39 -10.68
CA SER A 759 34.51 -19.13 -11.51
C SER A 759 33.59 -18.21 -12.33
N THR A 760 33.60 -16.86 -12.09
CA THR A 760 32.61 -15.95 -12.67
C THR A 760 33.13 -15.11 -13.81
N ALA A 761 34.34 -14.90 -14.09
CA ALA A 761 34.88 -14.00 -15.11
C ALA A 761 34.32 -12.54 -15.10
N SER A 762 33.58 -12.10 -14.05
CA SER A 762 33.01 -10.76 -13.92
C SER A 762 34.12 -9.75 -13.56
N PRO A 763 34.33 -8.68 -14.37
CA PRO A 763 35.33 -7.67 -14.04
C PRO A 763 35.10 -7.01 -12.70
N ASP A 764 33.86 -6.68 -12.36
CA ASP A 764 33.51 -6.04 -11.09
C ASP A 764 33.85 -6.90 -9.87
N ARG A 765 33.58 -8.21 -9.94
CA ARG A 765 33.91 -9.16 -8.87
C ARG A 765 35.39 -9.42 -8.74
N LEU A 766 36.10 -9.55 -9.88
CA LEU A 766 37.55 -9.63 -9.92
C LEU A 766 38.20 -8.37 -9.33
N ALA A 767 37.64 -7.19 -9.60
CA ALA A 767 38.10 -5.92 -9.05
C ALA A 767 37.93 -5.85 -7.51
N LEU A 768 36.80 -6.35 -6.97
CA LEU A 768 36.59 -6.44 -5.53
C LEU A 768 37.59 -7.37 -4.84
N ALA A 769 37.89 -8.53 -5.43
CA ALA A 769 38.90 -9.42 -4.90
C ALA A 769 40.31 -8.81 -4.99
N ALA A 770 40.65 -8.18 -6.12
CA ALA A 770 41.92 -7.48 -6.31
C ALA A 770 42.12 -6.34 -5.29
N ARG A 771 41.03 -5.57 -4.97
CA ARG A 771 41.02 -4.58 -3.91
C ARG A 771 41.35 -5.21 -2.54
N CYS A 772 40.75 -6.36 -2.24
CA CYS A 772 41.01 -7.06 -0.97
C CYS A 772 42.46 -7.55 -0.89
N HIS A 773 43.00 -8.08 -2.00
CA HIS A 773 44.43 -8.45 -2.10
C HIS A 773 45.34 -7.22 -1.90
N ALA A 774 44.97 -6.05 -2.45
CA ALA A 774 45.73 -4.83 -2.27
C ALA A 774 45.80 -4.37 -0.80
N LEU A 775 44.65 -4.46 -0.09
CA LEU A 775 44.54 -4.14 1.35
C LEU A 775 45.38 -5.09 2.22
N LEU A 776 45.52 -6.35 1.82
CA LEU A 776 46.27 -7.35 2.54
C LEU A 776 47.78 -7.44 2.12
N ALA A 777 48.14 -6.76 1.06
CA ALA A 777 49.51 -6.81 0.51
C ALA A 777 50.54 -6.08 1.43
N PRO A 778 51.82 -6.43 1.33
CA PRO A 778 52.87 -5.58 1.84
C PRO A 778 52.94 -4.23 1.11
N PRO A 779 53.38 -3.13 1.76
CA PRO A 779 53.38 -1.81 1.12
C PRO A 779 54.05 -1.70 -0.24
N ARG A 780 55.04 -2.54 -0.52
CA ARG A 780 55.77 -2.57 -1.79
C ARG A 780 54.94 -3.14 -2.94
N GLU A 781 53.99 -4.05 -2.67
CA GLU A 781 53.15 -4.71 -3.66
C GLU A 781 51.75 -4.07 -3.77
N ALA A 782 51.34 -3.32 -2.75
CA ALA A 782 49.99 -2.76 -2.66
C ALA A 782 49.67 -1.82 -3.83
N ASP A 783 50.67 -1.04 -4.29
CA ASP A 783 50.52 -0.08 -5.39
C ASP A 783 50.13 -0.79 -6.71
N ASP A 784 50.83 -1.84 -7.09
CA ASP A 784 50.53 -2.59 -8.29
C ASP A 784 49.18 -3.29 -8.22
N ARG A 785 48.83 -3.83 -7.05
CA ARG A 785 47.55 -4.49 -6.83
C ARG A 785 46.36 -3.52 -6.86
N PHE A 786 46.52 -2.30 -6.32
CA PHE A 786 45.49 -1.27 -6.44
C PHE A 786 45.29 -0.80 -7.87
N ARG A 787 46.40 -0.64 -8.64
CA ARG A 787 46.32 -0.27 -10.06
C ARG A 787 45.57 -1.35 -10.86
N HIS A 788 45.90 -2.62 -10.61
CA HIS A 788 45.19 -3.74 -11.21
C HIS A 788 43.68 -3.76 -10.84
N ALA A 789 43.32 -3.51 -9.58
CA ALA A 789 41.93 -3.41 -9.17
C ALA A 789 41.19 -2.27 -9.91
N LEU A 790 41.84 -1.11 -10.08
CA LEU A 790 41.26 0.02 -10.82
C LEU A 790 41.08 -0.28 -12.33
N GLU A 791 42.01 -1.03 -12.95
CA GLU A 791 41.88 -1.49 -14.33
C GLU A 791 40.66 -2.39 -14.51
N LEU A 792 40.47 -3.35 -13.60
CA LEU A 792 39.31 -4.24 -13.60
C LEU A 792 37.98 -3.46 -13.38
N HIS A 793 37.95 -2.51 -12.45
CA HIS A 793 36.77 -1.68 -12.25
C HIS A 793 36.41 -0.83 -13.47
N ARG A 794 37.40 -0.34 -14.23
CA ARG A 794 37.12 0.40 -15.47
C ARG A 794 36.56 -0.50 -16.59
N ALA A 795 36.81 -1.79 -16.53
CA ALA A 795 36.20 -2.78 -17.41
C ALA A 795 34.83 -3.25 -16.93
N GLY A 796 34.46 -2.94 -15.70
CA GLY A 796 33.18 -3.24 -15.08
C GLY A 796 32.17 -2.09 -15.20
N SER A 797 31.04 -2.22 -14.51
CA SER A 797 29.90 -1.29 -14.55
C SER A 797 29.67 -0.52 -13.22
N SER A 798 30.28 -0.96 -12.11
CA SER A 798 30.02 -0.40 -10.78
C SER A 798 30.92 0.81 -10.47
N GLU A 799 30.46 2.02 -10.84
CA GLU A 799 31.17 3.28 -10.58
C GLU A 799 31.34 3.57 -9.07
N PHE A 800 30.38 3.17 -8.25
CA PHE A 800 30.47 3.35 -6.81
C PHE A 800 31.62 2.54 -6.19
N GLU A 801 31.77 1.27 -6.60
CA GLU A 801 32.85 0.42 -6.10
C GLU A 801 34.22 0.84 -6.66
N LEU A 802 34.28 1.40 -7.89
CA LEU A 802 35.47 2.08 -8.40
C LEU A 802 35.90 3.24 -7.48
N ALA A 803 34.95 4.12 -7.12
CA ALA A 803 35.21 5.25 -6.22
C ALA A 803 35.66 4.79 -4.82
N ARG A 804 35.08 3.70 -4.32
CA ARG A 804 35.51 3.08 -3.06
C ARG A 804 36.96 2.62 -3.13
N THR A 805 37.36 1.97 -4.25
CA THR A 805 38.72 1.53 -4.49
C THR A 805 39.69 2.73 -4.61
N GLN A 806 39.27 3.80 -5.29
CA GLN A 806 40.05 5.05 -5.40
C GLN A 806 40.27 5.69 -4.03
N LEU A 807 39.25 5.74 -3.16
CA LEU A 807 39.36 6.27 -1.79
C LEU A 807 40.39 5.48 -0.98
N LEU A 808 40.32 4.14 -1.00
CA LEU A 808 41.22 3.25 -0.28
C LEU A 808 42.66 3.35 -0.80
N TYR A 809 42.84 3.43 -2.12
CA TYR A 809 44.16 3.60 -2.74
C TYR A 809 44.77 4.97 -2.46
N GLY A 810 43.98 6.05 -2.59
CA GLY A 810 44.41 7.40 -2.23
C GLY A 810 44.86 7.50 -0.77
N SER A 811 44.09 6.89 0.15
CA SER A 811 44.46 6.77 1.55
C SER A 811 45.77 5.98 1.77
N ALA A 812 46.01 4.90 1.00
CA ALA A 812 47.24 4.12 1.02
C ALA A 812 48.45 4.93 0.50
N LEU A 813 48.30 5.64 -0.62
CA LEU A 813 49.34 6.51 -1.21
C LEU A 813 49.73 7.65 -0.27
N ARG A 814 48.71 8.30 0.37
CA ARG A 814 48.99 9.34 1.37
C ARG A 814 49.85 8.80 2.52
N ARG A 815 49.47 7.63 3.08
CA ARG A 815 50.27 6.97 4.15
C ARG A 815 51.65 6.59 3.69
N SER A 816 51.82 6.32 2.43
CA SER A 816 53.14 6.04 1.80
C SER A 816 53.91 7.30 1.37
N ARG A 817 53.50 8.51 1.90
CA ARG A 817 54.10 9.81 1.63
C ARG A 817 54.12 10.22 0.14
N ARG A 818 53.12 9.82 -0.62
CA ARG A 818 52.89 10.20 -2.02
C ARG A 818 51.61 11.03 -2.21
N PRO A 819 51.55 12.25 -1.60
CA PRO A 819 50.31 13.05 -1.52
C PRO A 819 49.84 13.54 -2.90
N GLY A 820 50.77 13.78 -3.86
CA GLY A 820 50.38 14.20 -5.23
C GLY A 820 49.55 13.12 -5.96
N ALA A 821 50.04 11.86 -5.97
CA ALA A 821 49.32 10.74 -6.57
C ALA A 821 48.02 10.41 -5.79
N ALA A 822 48.04 10.59 -4.47
CA ALA A 822 46.84 10.38 -3.64
C ALA A 822 45.67 11.27 -4.06
N ARG A 823 45.96 12.58 -4.30
CA ARG A 823 44.92 13.58 -4.65
C ARG A 823 44.15 13.24 -5.90
N GLU A 824 44.82 12.74 -6.95
CA GLU A 824 44.16 12.33 -8.20
C GLU A 824 43.03 11.31 -7.93
N HIS A 825 43.34 10.28 -7.18
CA HIS A 825 42.36 9.23 -6.86
C HIS A 825 41.29 9.71 -5.88
N LEU A 826 41.65 10.52 -4.91
CA LEU A 826 40.71 11.07 -3.92
C LEU A 826 39.71 12.06 -4.54
N HIS A 827 40.12 12.86 -5.55
CA HIS A 827 39.22 13.71 -6.32
C HIS A 827 38.23 12.88 -7.15
N GLY A 828 38.70 11.84 -7.85
CA GLY A 828 37.81 10.94 -8.58
C GLY A 828 36.77 10.27 -7.67
N ALA A 829 37.22 9.81 -6.49
CA ALA A 829 36.31 9.23 -5.49
C ALA A 829 35.29 10.26 -4.99
N LEU A 830 35.75 11.48 -4.62
CA LEU A 830 34.88 12.55 -4.12
C LEU A 830 33.80 12.93 -5.13
N GLN A 831 34.17 13.14 -6.39
CA GLN A 831 33.24 13.48 -7.46
C GLN A 831 32.14 12.42 -7.64
N THR A 832 32.52 11.15 -7.61
CA THR A 832 31.58 10.05 -7.72
C THR A 832 30.66 9.97 -6.50
N PHE A 833 31.19 10.07 -5.28
CA PHE A 833 30.35 10.05 -4.06
C PHE A 833 29.35 11.21 -4.01
N GLU A 834 29.75 12.41 -4.47
CA GLU A 834 28.85 13.57 -4.59
C GLU A 834 27.73 13.32 -5.59
N ARG A 835 28.02 12.69 -6.73
CA ARG A 835 27.01 12.30 -7.74
C ARG A 835 26.01 11.28 -7.19
N PHE A 836 26.46 10.33 -6.35
CA PHE A 836 25.61 9.33 -5.72
C PHE A 836 24.93 9.83 -4.44
N ASP A 837 25.10 11.09 -4.03
CA ASP A 837 24.64 11.64 -2.74
C ASP A 837 25.16 10.83 -1.52
N ALA A 838 26.31 10.20 -1.67
CA ALA A 838 26.95 9.34 -0.66
C ALA A 838 27.79 10.18 0.32
N ARG A 839 27.09 10.92 1.20
CA ARG A 839 27.64 12.02 2.00
C ARG A 839 28.80 11.60 2.91
N LEU A 840 28.64 10.52 3.65
CA LEU A 840 29.67 10.07 4.60
C LEU A 840 30.94 9.62 3.87
N TRP A 841 30.80 8.97 2.72
CA TRP A 841 31.94 8.61 1.86
C TRP A 841 32.61 9.84 1.25
N ALA A 842 31.83 10.85 0.84
CA ALA A 842 32.36 12.12 0.35
C ALA A 842 33.09 12.86 1.46
N GLU A 843 32.62 12.83 2.69
CA GLU A 843 33.30 13.41 3.87
C GLU A 843 34.62 12.71 4.16
N GLN A 844 34.69 11.38 4.06
CA GLN A 844 35.95 10.64 4.18
C GLN A 844 36.95 11.04 3.09
N ALA A 845 36.50 11.15 1.83
CA ALA A 845 37.35 11.58 0.73
C ALA A 845 37.90 13.01 0.94
N ARG A 846 37.04 13.94 1.40
CA ARG A 846 37.47 15.30 1.77
C ARG A 846 38.45 15.32 2.95
N GLY A 847 38.24 14.45 3.93
CA GLY A 847 39.14 14.27 5.07
C GLY A 847 40.52 13.81 4.62
N GLU A 848 40.62 12.84 3.74
CA GLU A 848 41.86 12.34 3.15
C GLU A 848 42.56 13.39 2.24
N LEU A 849 41.80 14.20 1.48
CA LEU A 849 42.32 15.33 0.69
C LEU A 849 42.94 16.41 1.61
N ARG A 850 42.24 16.80 2.67
CA ARG A 850 42.79 17.73 3.67
C ARG A 850 44.06 17.18 4.33
N ALA A 851 44.08 15.91 4.69
CA ALA A 851 45.25 15.23 5.24
C ALA A 851 46.42 15.11 4.23
N SER A 852 46.18 15.26 2.94
CA SER A 852 47.17 15.31 1.87
C SER A 852 47.68 16.75 1.60
N GLY A 853 47.28 17.75 2.42
CA GLY A 853 47.72 19.13 2.32
C GLY A 853 46.93 19.98 1.33
N GLU A 854 45.71 19.62 1.01
CA GLU A 854 44.85 20.38 0.10
C GLU A 854 43.71 21.08 0.86
N ALA A 855 43.52 22.39 0.61
CA ALA A 855 42.38 23.13 1.12
C ALA A 855 41.12 22.85 0.28
N VAL A 856 40.32 21.85 0.64
CA VAL A 856 39.05 21.55 0.00
C VAL A 856 37.96 22.44 0.59
N GLN A 857 37.51 23.44 -0.20
CA GLN A 857 36.35 24.25 0.17
C GLN A 857 35.07 23.41 -0.04
N PRO A 858 34.04 23.59 0.81
CA PRO A 858 32.71 23.05 0.50
C PRO A 858 32.21 23.73 -0.77
N ARG A 859 32.03 22.99 -1.82
CA ARG A 859 31.49 23.52 -3.06
C ARG A 859 30.03 23.87 -2.82
N GLU A 860 29.65 25.15 -2.92
CA GLU A 860 28.27 25.56 -3.13
C GLU A 860 27.73 24.78 -4.34
N ALA A 861 26.60 24.09 -4.14
CA ALA A 861 26.03 23.20 -5.14
C ALA A 861 25.84 23.93 -6.47
N SER A 862 26.75 23.68 -7.40
CA SER A 862 26.58 24.07 -8.79
C SER A 862 25.45 23.23 -9.39
N ARG A 863 24.40 23.89 -9.83
CA ARG A 863 23.20 23.36 -10.44
C ARG A 863 23.53 22.28 -11.50
N PRO A 864 23.16 21.01 -11.29
CA PRO A 864 22.96 20.10 -12.39
C PRO A 864 21.49 19.73 -12.50
N ALA A 865 21.10 19.71 -13.75
CA ALA A 865 19.95 19.03 -14.35
C ALA A 865 18.69 18.71 -13.53
N ARG A 866 17.63 19.18 -14.05
CA ARG A 866 16.20 19.18 -13.78
C ARG A 866 15.51 17.85 -13.47
N GLU A 867 16.19 16.75 -13.19
CA GLU A 867 15.52 15.48 -12.91
C GLU A 867 15.64 15.12 -11.43
N LEU A 868 14.48 14.92 -10.79
CA LEU A 868 14.40 14.38 -9.44
C LEU A 868 14.82 12.90 -9.45
N THR A 869 15.53 12.46 -8.41
CA THR A 869 15.72 11.03 -8.19
C THR A 869 14.37 10.34 -7.97
N ALA A 870 14.28 9.03 -8.18
CA ALA A 870 13.04 8.26 -7.98
C ALA A 870 12.45 8.49 -6.58
N GLN A 871 13.28 8.52 -5.54
CA GLN A 871 12.86 8.81 -4.17
C GLN A 871 12.39 10.27 -4.01
N GLN A 872 13.10 11.24 -4.59
CA GLN A 872 12.70 12.63 -4.57
C GLN A 872 11.40 12.87 -5.33
N LEU A 873 11.20 12.20 -6.48
CA LEU A 873 9.96 12.26 -7.24
C LEU A 873 8.79 11.73 -6.41
N GLN A 874 9.00 10.67 -5.68
CA GLN A 874 7.99 10.08 -4.82
C GLN A 874 7.64 10.98 -3.64
N ILE A 875 8.64 11.53 -2.95
CA ILE A 875 8.44 12.54 -1.90
C ILE A 875 7.70 13.76 -2.47
N ALA A 876 8.09 14.23 -3.66
CA ALA A 876 7.46 15.36 -4.31
C ALA A 876 5.98 15.10 -4.62
N ARG A 877 5.62 13.91 -5.13
CA ARG A 877 4.23 13.50 -5.40
C ARG A 877 3.41 13.46 -4.13
N MET A 878 3.89 12.77 -3.09
CA MET A 878 3.17 12.67 -1.82
C MET A 878 2.93 14.04 -1.19
N VAL A 879 3.95 14.92 -1.24
CA VAL A 879 3.83 16.29 -0.73
C VAL A 879 2.89 17.13 -1.60
N ALA A 880 2.87 16.93 -2.90
CA ALA A 880 1.94 17.57 -3.82
C ALA A 880 0.49 17.10 -3.59
N GLU A 881 0.30 15.85 -3.22
CA GLU A 881 -0.98 15.25 -2.79
C GLU A 881 -1.42 15.71 -1.39
N GLY A 882 -0.58 16.48 -0.68
CA GLY A 882 -0.91 17.12 0.60
C GLY A 882 -0.33 16.44 1.83
N ALA A 883 0.45 15.35 1.68
CA ALA A 883 1.05 14.65 2.82
C ALA A 883 2.03 15.53 3.61
N THR A 884 1.97 15.50 4.93
CA THR A 884 2.92 16.20 5.82
C THR A 884 4.28 15.52 5.81
N ASN A 885 5.34 16.22 6.24
CA ASN A 885 6.68 15.60 6.35
C ASN A 885 6.69 14.37 7.26
N ARG A 886 5.82 14.34 8.27
CA ARG A 886 5.69 13.23 9.21
C ARG A 886 5.02 12.02 8.57
N GLU A 887 4.01 12.24 7.74
CA GLU A 887 3.32 11.21 6.97
C GLU A 887 4.22 10.62 5.90
N VAL A 888 4.92 11.47 5.13
CA VAL A 888 5.93 11.04 4.16
C VAL A 888 7.03 10.23 4.85
N ALA A 889 7.49 10.67 6.03
CA ALA A 889 8.49 9.96 6.81
C ALA A 889 8.00 8.58 7.25
N ALA A 890 6.76 8.48 7.74
CA ALA A 890 6.16 7.22 8.17
C ALA A 890 5.97 6.25 6.99
N GLN A 891 5.41 6.72 5.86
CA GLN A 891 5.14 5.88 4.69
C GLN A 891 6.40 5.41 3.96
N LEU A 892 7.47 6.21 3.97
CA LEU A 892 8.72 5.91 3.29
C LEU A 892 9.79 5.34 4.23
N PHE A 893 9.47 5.12 5.51
CA PHE A 893 10.42 4.72 6.55
C PHE A 893 11.66 5.62 6.53
N LEU A 894 11.40 6.94 6.53
CA LEU A 894 12.41 7.98 6.60
C LEU A 894 12.32 8.70 7.94
N SER A 895 13.40 9.40 8.36
CA SER A 895 13.25 10.39 9.39
C SER A 895 12.56 11.65 8.84
N VAL A 896 11.85 12.39 9.69
CA VAL A 896 11.27 13.70 9.32
C VAL A 896 12.35 14.64 8.81
N ARG A 897 13.52 14.63 9.41
CA ARG A 897 14.70 15.41 9.02
C ARG A 897 15.20 15.02 7.62
N THR A 898 15.13 13.74 7.26
CA THR A 898 15.48 13.24 5.92
C THR A 898 14.49 13.76 4.87
N VAL A 899 13.20 13.73 5.17
CA VAL A 899 12.15 14.27 4.29
C VAL A 899 12.35 15.80 4.09
N GLU A 900 12.63 16.55 5.14
CA GLU A 900 12.93 17.99 5.06
C GLU A 900 14.17 18.28 4.22
N HIS A 901 15.19 17.43 4.33
CA HIS A 901 16.37 17.54 3.49
C HIS A 901 16.07 17.27 2.01
N HIS A 902 15.32 16.19 1.71
CA HIS A 902 14.89 15.89 0.34
C HIS A 902 14.03 17.03 -0.21
N LEU A 903 13.10 17.57 0.56
CA LEU A 903 12.25 18.70 0.12
C LEU A 903 13.07 19.96 -0.19
N ARG A 904 14.08 20.28 0.60
CA ARG A 904 14.99 21.39 0.27
C ARG A 904 15.71 21.17 -1.07
N ASN A 905 16.17 19.96 -1.32
CA ASN A 905 16.81 19.60 -2.57
C ASN A 905 15.83 19.58 -3.75
N ILE A 906 14.59 19.10 -3.55
CA ILE A 906 13.51 19.12 -4.54
C ILE A 906 13.17 20.56 -4.89
N PHE A 907 12.95 21.42 -3.91
CA PHE A 907 12.62 22.82 -4.11
C PHE A 907 13.74 23.57 -4.88
N ALA A 908 15.00 23.29 -4.52
CA ALA A 908 16.14 23.86 -5.21
C ALA A 908 16.29 23.36 -6.65
N ARG A 909 15.97 22.08 -6.93
CA ARG A 909 16.07 21.48 -8.27
C ARG A 909 14.96 21.91 -9.20
N LEU A 910 13.73 22.03 -8.68
CA LEU A 910 12.55 22.43 -9.44
C LEU A 910 12.35 23.95 -9.48
N ASP A 911 13.21 24.72 -8.80
CA ASP A 911 13.12 26.18 -8.64
C ASP A 911 11.75 26.63 -8.08
N VAL A 912 11.22 25.87 -7.09
CA VAL A 912 10.00 26.19 -6.35
C VAL A 912 10.33 26.62 -4.93
N ARG A 913 9.52 27.53 -4.39
CA ARG A 913 9.75 28.13 -3.05
C ARG A 913 8.79 27.60 -1.98
N SER A 914 7.75 26.87 -2.38
CA SER A 914 6.72 26.43 -1.45
C SER A 914 6.10 25.10 -1.86
N ARG A 915 5.46 24.42 -0.88
CA ARG A 915 4.66 23.18 -1.13
C ARG A 915 3.51 23.43 -2.11
N VAL A 916 2.93 24.65 -2.09
CA VAL A 916 1.84 25.03 -2.98
C VAL A 916 2.33 25.14 -4.43
N GLU A 917 3.53 25.68 -4.63
CA GLU A 917 4.15 25.70 -5.96
C GLU A 917 4.52 24.31 -6.44
N LEU A 918 5.03 23.46 -5.54
CA LEU A 918 5.29 22.05 -5.85
C LEU A 918 4.01 21.31 -6.24
N ALA A 919 2.91 21.49 -5.50
CA ALA A 919 1.62 20.89 -5.81
C ALA A 919 1.10 21.30 -7.20
N ARG A 920 1.27 22.57 -7.59
CA ARG A 920 0.88 23.06 -8.93
C ARG A 920 1.70 22.45 -10.06
N LEU A 921 2.92 22.01 -9.81
CA LEU A 921 3.76 21.36 -10.82
C LEU A 921 3.39 19.88 -11.03
N PHE A 922 2.73 19.28 -10.06
CA PHE A 922 2.35 17.85 -10.07
C PHE A 922 0.84 17.64 -10.24
N SER A 923 0.04 18.73 -10.25
CA SER A 923 -1.38 18.71 -10.60
C SER A 923 -1.56 18.79 -12.13
#